data_447774bef0287aae3cbbd08962a8fda2
#
_entry.id   447774bef0287aae3cbbd08962a8fda2
#
_cell.length_a   1.000
_cell.length_b   1.000
_cell.length_c   1.000
_cell.angle_alpha   90.00
_cell.angle_beta   90.00
_cell.angle_gamma   90.00
#
_symmetry.space_group_name_H-M   'P 1'
#
loop_
_entity.id
_entity.type
_entity.pdbx_description
1 polymer ?
#
loop_
_entity_poly.entity_id
_entity_poly.type
_entity_poly.pdbx_seq_one_letter_code
_entity_poly.pdbx_strand_id
1 'polypeptide(L)'
;MLKPMTTIQKNREILKSLLQIFLCAIIVCSVSCSKNTVNIQSYILRNRVIVLDQVFMKKALYVSFSFTRNIEKYRTVNVYGFLLSGDKIISETSLKAFSEINGNLVFDLPYQIPGGQYKIKIDAFIERGDLVATSSVAVERAELRNCFYPKIKSSVAAFEEIAAHPEREEVKAMGRDKSIGYLLFSRSHLEYVFPDSKPKKSEIINHLAIQVVRNEFEPITFCLYPLRNLGMVKISVTELLSAEESISKDKIKVAYVETIKETIGLPEGKFENVPTLIRPGNQVRVEKGKCQRLWLTIRIDDNVVPGVYKGRITISPQKGLETSLPLEVTVVPISLEDIPDIDYFMMMTYEFTELTMPWTKENKEKIYKSACNILNDYKDHGITTLCLHSPFVLITKEDGTPNLEDIFAALRAAKEIGFKKRIIWYMGHLIQTSKPKHPGNIMNFDKGIHLSRLKYIVETVSKYAKEHGCPDVIFLPIDEPGDSYQDFQNKRHAITPVLLKVIKDSGAQNMLTGGGYKQFRPIDYLCSGEMNKEDLDTAHSNSSVYWLYNNDVTTKCLNPAYARYIYGYYTWMNNVDGMSSWTFQNTQNASGLPTKADPPGRDIYLAYPDPNGPLATLKWEAIREGIDDHKLVYQLVKRIQKLKGKGINTSKYEDFLLGIRKKEGTPSCQERDDDKWTPTFFEKSRNHLISMILDAEAKL
;
A
#
# COMPACT_ATOMS: atom_id res chain seq x y z
N MET A 1 32.92 -28.84 -27.64
CA MET A 1 32.32 -27.70 -28.37
C MET A 1 30.82 -27.97 -28.56
N LEU A 2 29.99 -27.46 -27.68
CA LEU A 2 28.53 -27.53 -27.82
C LEU A 2 28.05 -26.21 -28.43
N LYS A 3 27.41 -26.29 -29.60
CA LYS A 3 26.80 -25.12 -30.26
C LYS A 3 25.61 -24.61 -29.44
N PRO A 4 25.47 -23.30 -29.28
CA PRO A 4 24.28 -22.74 -28.59
C PRO A 4 23.02 -22.99 -29.41
N MET A 5 21.99 -23.51 -28.75
CA MET A 5 20.66 -23.69 -29.35
C MET A 5 20.03 -22.33 -29.73
N THR A 6 19.45 -22.27 -30.91
CA THR A 6 18.75 -21.07 -31.39
C THR A 6 17.46 -20.84 -30.62
N THR A 7 17.03 -19.58 -30.54
CA THR A 7 15.80 -19.14 -29.85
C THR A 7 14.56 -19.95 -30.27
N ILE A 8 14.50 -20.41 -31.53
CA ILE A 8 13.42 -21.25 -32.06
C ILE A 8 13.42 -22.66 -31.46
N GLN A 9 14.60 -23.23 -31.18
CA GLN A 9 14.73 -24.55 -30.54
C GLN A 9 14.35 -24.45 -29.04
N LYS A 10 14.74 -23.39 -28.36
CA LYS A 10 14.29 -23.13 -26.97
C LYS A 10 12.77 -22.99 -26.86
N ASN A 11 12.14 -22.26 -27.77
CA ASN A 11 10.69 -22.12 -27.79
C ASN A 11 9.96 -23.42 -28.12
N ARG A 12 10.55 -24.31 -28.94
CA ARG A 12 9.99 -25.64 -29.20
C ARG A 12 10.08 -26.57 -27.98
N GLU A 13 11.16 -26.52 -27.23
CA GLU A 13 11.32 -27.31 -25.99
C GLU A 13 10.38 -26.79 -24.88
N ILE A 14 10.21 -25.48 -24.78
CA ILE A 14 9.22 -24.87 -23.86
C ILE A 14 7.79 -25.26 -24.29
N LEU A 15 7.49 -25.23 -25.58
CA LEU A 15 6.18 -25.69 -26.09
C LEU A 15 5.95 -27.19 -25.87
N LYS A 16 6.97 -28.04 -26.03
CA LYS A 16 6.88 -29.47 -25.71
C LYS A 16 6.71 -29.72 -24.22
N SER A 17 7.41 -29.00 -23.37
CA SER A 17 7.23 -29.09 -21.92
C SER A 17 5.87 -28.57 -21.48
N LEU A 18 5.34 -27.50 -22.11
CA LEU A 18 3.99 -27.02 -21.90
C LEU A 18 2.94 -28.02 -22.42
N LEU A 19 3.19 -28.70 -23.56
CA LEU A 19 2.30 -29.77 -24.08
C LEU A 19 2.32 -31.02 -23.20
N GLN A 20 3.46 -31.41 -22.62
CA GLN A 20 3.53 -32.52 -21.66
C GLN A 20 2.86 -32.20 -20.33
N ILE A 21 2.87 -30.91 -19.91
CA ILE A 21 2.06 -30.42 -18.77
C ILE A 21 0.56 -30.42 -19.12
N PHE A 22 0.21 -30.28 -20.38
CA PHE A 22 -1.16 -30.35 -20.90
C PHE A 22 -1.73 -31.77 -21.00
N LEU A 23 -0.88 -32.81 -20.98
CA LEU A 23 -1.29 -34.21 -21.14
C LEU A 23 -1.44 -35.00 -19.84
N CYS A 24 -1.33 -34.37 -18.70
CA CYS A 24 -1.58 -35.02 -17.42
C CYS A 24 -3.08 -35.08 -17.12
N ALA A 25 -3.64 -36.24 -17.40
CA ALA A 25 -4.88 -36.82 -16.88
C ALA A 25 -6.18 -36.16 -17.37
N ILE A 26 -6.58 -36.48 -18.58
CA ILE A 26 -7.98 -36.50 -18.98
C ILE A 26 -8.53 -37.89 -18.63
N ILE A 27 -9.28 -38.02 -17.54
CA ILE A 27 -10.08 -39.20 -17.28
C ILE A 27 -11.50 -38.92 -17.79
N VAL A 28 -11.88 -39.61 -18.86
CA VAL A 28 -13.24 -39.58 -19.38
C VAL A 28 -14.01 -40.71 -18.69
N CYS A 29 -14.94 -40.36 -17.80
CA CYS A 29 -15.93 -41.29 -17.32
C CYS A 29 -17.30 -40.99 -17.94
N SER A 30 -17.77 -41.85 -18.83
CA SER A 30 -19.15 -41.82 -19.33
C SER A 30 -20.01 -42.78 -18.51
N VAL A 31 -20.99 -42.24 -17.80
CA VAL A 31 -22.06 -43.06 -17.20
C VAL A 31 -23.38 -42.61 -17.86
N SER A 32 -23.97 -43.56 -18.58
CA SER A 32 -25.27 -43.41 -19.20
C SER A 32 -26.38 -43.87 -18.27
N CYS A 33 -27.36 -43.04 -17.97
CA CYS A 33 -28.73 -43.48 -17.77
C CYS A 33 -29.78 -42.34 -17.83
N SER A 34 -30.74 -42.52 -18.70
CA SER A 34 -32.16 -42.09 -18.79
C SER A 34 -32.58 -40.66 -18.39
N LYS A 35 -33.25 -40.03 -19.35
CA LYS A 35 -34.20 -38.88 -19.29
C LYS A 35 -33.77 -37.68 -18.48
N ASN A 36 -33.19 -36.71 -19.11
CA ASN A 36 -32.72 -35.44 -18.60
C ASN A 36 -31.51 -35.56 -17.67
N THR A 37 -30.33 -35.84 -18.20
CA THR A 37 -29.09 -35.94 -17.42
C THR A 37 -28.10 -34.85 -17.81
N VAL A 38 -27.39 -34.36 -16.80
CA VAL A 38 -26.15 -33.61 -16.99
C VAL A 38 -25.01 -34.61 -17.08
N ASN A 39 -24.22 -34.58 -18.13
CA ASN A 39 -22.99 -35.38 -18.22
C ASN A 39 -21.79 -34.55 -17.81
N ILE A 40 -21.07 -34.99 -16.81
CA ILE A 40 -19.76 -34.45 -16.49
C ILE A 40 -18.79 -35.04 -17.49
N GLN A 41 -18.29 -34.21 -18.39
CA GLN A 41 -17.44 -34.62 -19.52
C GLN A 41 -15.98 -34.79 -19.11
N SER A 42 -15.49 -33.85 -18.33
CA SER A 42 -14.11 -33.87 -17.81
C SER A 42 -13.98 -32.96 -16.61
N TYR A 43 -12.98 -33.21 -15.81
CA TYR A 43 -12.51 -32.25 -14.81
C TYR A 43 -11.00 -32.11 -14.91
N ILE A 44 -10.54 -30.87 -14.80
CA ILE A 44 -9.11 -30.52 -14.84
C ILE A 44 -8.81 -29.61 -13.67
N LEU A 45 -7.78 -29.96 -12.93
CA LEU A 45 -7.26 -29.10 -11.90
C LEU A 45 -6.25 -28.12 -12.50
N ARG A 46 -6.50 -26.83 -12.37
CA ARG A 46 -5.62 -25.78 -12.85
C ARG A 46 -5.32 -24.79 -11.74
N ASN A 47 -4.13 -24.17 -11.82
CA ASN A 47 -3.88 -22.98 -11.05
C ASN A 47 -4.73 -21.86 -11.64
N ARG A 48 -5.60 -21.29 -10.84
CA ARG A 48 -6.39 -20.14 -11.21
C ARG A 48 -5.73 -18.91 -10.61
N VAL A 49 -5.33 -17.98 -11.45
CA VAL A 49 -5.00 -16.65 -11.03
C VAL A 49 -6.32 -15.92 -10.83
N ILE A 50 -6.70 -15.68 -9.60
CA ILE A 50 -7.86 -14.86 -9.27
C ILE A 50 -7.33 -13.46 -9.07
N VAL A 51 -7.66 -12.57 -9.99
CA VAL A 51 -7.47 -11.12 -9.84
C VAL A 51 -8.75 -10.57 -9.22
N LEU A 52 -8.83 -10.66 -7.92
CA LEU A 52 -9.62 -9.74 -7.09
C LEU A 52 -8.60 -8.74 -6.58
N ASP A 53 -8.89 -7.66 -5.95
CA ASP A 53 -7.93 -6.65 -5.44
C ASP A 53 -6.51 -7.16 -5.06
N GLN A 54 -6.29 -8.45 -5.16
CA GLN A 54 -5.04 -9.20 -4.94
C GLN A 54 -4.99 -10.41 -5.86
N VAL A 55 -3.84 -10.69 -6.49
CA VAL A 55 -3.64 -11.92 -7.27
C VAL A 55 -3.32 -13.08 -6.34
N PHE A 56 -4.30 -13.94 -6.15
CA PHE A 56 -4.10 -15.21 -5.49
C PHE A 56 -3.88 -16.31 -6.52
N MET A 57 -2.88 -17.14 -6.34
CA MET A 57 -2.85 -18.46 -6.96
C MET A 57 -3.66 -19.41 -6.08
N LYS A 58 -4.95 -19.50 -6.30
CA LYS A 58 -5.78 -20.59 -5.75
C LYS A 58 -5.78 -21.75 -6.72
N LYS A 59 -5.82 -22.95 -6.20
CA LYS A 59 -6.15 -24.12 -7.00
C LYS A 59 -7.65 -24.17 -7.22
N ALA A 60 -8.03 -24.34 -8.44
CA ALA A 60 -9.41 -24.49 -8.82
C ALA A 60 -9.60 -25.76 -9.64
N LEU A 61 -10.68 -26.47 -9.34
CA LEU A 61 -11.11 -27.62 -10.11
C LEU A 61 -12.07 -27.14 -11.19
N TYR A 62 -11.67 -27.28 -12.46
CA TYR A 62 -12.49 -26.98 -13.61
C TYR A 62 -13.24 -28.23 -14.03
N VAL A 63 -14.55 -28.15 -14.10
CA VAL A 63 -15.43 -29.26 -14.47
C VAL A 63 -16.21 -28.86 -15.70
N SER A 64 -15.97 -29.57 -16.80
CA SER A 64 -16.76 -29.42 -18.04
C SER A 64 -17.95 -30.37 -17.99
N PHE A 65 -19.12 -29.88 -18.33
CA PHE A 65 -20.35 -30.64 -18.38
C PHE A 65 -21.16 -30.36 -19.66
N SER A 66 -22.03 -31.30 -20.02
CA SER A 66 -23.01 -31.10 -21.07
C SER A 66 -24.38 -31.64 -20.67
N PHE A 67 -25.42 -31.07 -21.22
CA PHE A 67 -26.78 -31.57 -21.08
C PHE A 67 -27.09 -32.54 -22.22
N THR A 68 -27.65 -33.67 -21.91
CA THR A 68 -27.86 -34.76 -22.89
C THR A 68 -29.10 -34.61 -23.75
N ARG A 69 -30.09 -33.83 -23.40
CA ARG A 69 -31.27 -33.48 -24.25
C ARG A 69 -32.10 -32.32 -23.67
N ASN A 70 -32.65 -31.51 -24.58
CA ASN A 70 -33.83 -30.61 -24.39
C ASN A 70 -33.81 -29.65 -23.18
N ILE A 71 -32.66 -29.08 -22.82
CA ILE A 71 -32.64 -27.84 -22.02
C ILE A 71 -33.29 -26.68 -22.79
N GLU A 72 -33.26 -26.73 -24.13
CA GLU A 72 -33.89 -25.74 -25.03
C GLU A 72 -35.39 -25.49 -24.76
N LYS A 73 -36.11 -26.43 -24.15
CA LYS A 73 -37.48 -26.20 -23.70
C LYS A 73 -37.57 -25.30 -22.44
N TYR A 74 -36.49 -25.11 -21.74
CA TYR A 74 -36.40 -24.17 -20.64
C TYR A 74 -35.58 -22.97 -21.12
N ARG A 75 -36.10 -21.77 -21.00
CA ARG A 75 -35.37 -20.55 -21.42
C ARG A 75 -34.03 -20.44 -20.78
N THR A 76 -33.95 -20.76 -19.46
CA THR A 76 -32.73 -20.77 -18.65
C THR A 76 -32.85 -21.78 -17.54
N VAL A 77 -31.69 -22.30 -17.07
CA VAL A 77 -31.58 -23.12 -15.86
C VAL A 77 -30.51 -22.56 -14.94
N ASN A 78 -30.66 -22.77 -13.64
CA ASN A 78 -29.61 -22.52 -12.68
C ASN A 78 -28.84 -23.82 -12.43
N VAL A 79 -27.55 -23.80 -12.70
CA VAL A 79 -26.66 -24.97 -12.54
C VAL A 79 -25.85 -24.78 -11.26
N TYR A 80 -25.93 -25.75 -10.35
CA TYR A 80 -25.16 -25.76 -9.12
C TYR A 80 -24.21 -26.95 -9.12
N GLY A 81 -22.94 -26.68 -8.78
CA GLY A 81 -21.93 -27.69 -8.62
C GLY A 81 -21.48 -27.78 -7.16
N PHE A 82 -21.29 -28.99 -6.67
CA PHE A 82 -20.84 -29.29 -5.32
C PHE A 82 -19.65 -30.24 -5.38
N LEU A 83 -18.57 -29.89 -4.68
CA LEU A 83 -17.50 -30.81 -4.34
C LEU A 83 -17.76 -31.33 -2.92
N LEU A 84 -18.00 -32.62 -2.79
CA LEU A 84 -18.42 -33.24 -1.54
C LEU A 84 -17.34 -34.19 -1.00
N SER A 85 -17.18 -34.28 0.33
CA SER A 85 -16.47 -35.34 1.03
C SER A 85 -17.49 -36.04 1.96
N GLY A 86 -17.94 -37.21 1.58
CA GLY A 86 -19.16 -37.77 2.15
C GLY A 86 -20.35 -36.84 1.90
N ASP A 87 -21.08 -36.45 2.91
CA ASP A 87 -22.20 -35.51 2.85
C ASP A 87 -21.78 -34.03 3.07
N LYS A 88 -20.48 -33.79 3.34
CA LYS A 88 -19.98 -32.45 3.63
C LYS A 88 -19.58 -31.70 2.34
N ILE A 89 -20.13 -30.52 2.15
CA ILE A 89 -19.73 -29.63 1.05
C ILE A 89 -18.35 -29.06 1.35
N ILE A 90 -17.39 -29.31 0.47
CA ILE A 90 -16.02 -28.79 0.53
C ILE A 90 -15.90 -27.51 -0.28
N SER A 91 -16.58 -27.45 -1.44
CA SER A 91 -16.67 -26.26 -2.28
C SER A 91 -17.96 -26.30 -3.08
N GLU A 92 -18.54 -25.14 -3.36
CA GLU A 92 -19.71 -25.00 -4.20
C GLU A 92 -19.50 -23.90 -5.24
N THR A 93 -20.17 -24.03 -6.38
CA THR A 93 -20.16 -23.03 -7.47
C THR A 93 -21.48 -23.08 -8.22
N SER A 94 -21.82 -22.03 -8.94
CA SER A 94 -23.05 -21.99 -9.72
C SER A 94 -22.94 -21.15 -10.99
N LEU A 95 -23.75 -21.50 -11.99
CA LEU A 95 -24.07 -20.69 -13.17
C LEU A 95 -25.56 -20.38 -13.11
N LYS A 96 -25.92 -19.11 -13.11
CA LYS A 96 -27.33 -18.67 -13.11
C LYS A 96 -27.77 -18.29 -14.52
N ALA A 97 -29.05 -18.53 -14.80
CA ALA A 97 -29.68 -18.26 -16.09
C ALA A 97 -28.87 -18.84 -17.26
N PHE A 98 -28.37 -20.07 -17.09
CA PHE A 98 -27.59 -20.77 -18.09
C PHE A 98 -28.48 -21.29 -19.19
N SER A 99 -28.13 -21.00 -20.47
CA SER A 99 -28.94 -21.34 -21.64
C SER A 99 -28.20 -22.20 -22.68
N GLU A 100 -26.95 -22.57 -22.39
CA GLU A 100 -26.11 -23.33 -23.34
C GLU A 100 -26.16 -24.83 -23.02
N ILE A 101 -25.88 -25.66 -24.05
CA ILE A 101 -25.81 -27.12 -23.87
C ILE A 101 -24.56 -27.55 -23.12
N ASN A 102 -23.46 -26.86 -23.32
CA ASN A 102 -22.17 -27.16 -22.68
C ASN A 102 -21.76 -26.04 -21.75
N GLY A 103 -21.20 -26.36 -20.60
CA GLY A 103 -20.75 -25.39 -19.65
C GLY A 103 -19.52 -25.83 -18.85
N ASN A 104 -18.92 -24.87 -18.14
CA ASN A 104 -17.82 -25.12 -17.23
C ASN A 104 -18.15 -24.57 -15.85
N LEU A 105 -17.96 -25.39 -14.83
CA LEU A 105 -18.01 -24.99 -13.44
C LEU A 105 -16.58 -24.90 -12.90
N VAL A 106 -16.34 -23.94 -12.04
CA VAL A 106 -15.04 -23.72 -11.41
C VAL A 106 -15.22 -23.76 -9.90
N PHE A 107 -14.61 -24.75 -9.25
CA PHE A 107 -14.62 -24.88 -7.81
C PHE A 107 -13.33 -24.32 -7.23
N ASP A 108 -13.43 -23.37 -6.33
CA ASP A 108 -12.32 -22.90 -5.52
C ASP A 108 -12.05 -23.93 -4.41
N LEU A 109 -10.83 -24.44 -4.35
CA LEU A 109 -10.46 -25.45 -3.37
C LEU A 109 -9.90 -24.81 -2.11
N PRO A 110 -10.22 -25.30 -0.89
CA PRO A 110 -9.61 -24.83 0.33
C PRO A 110 -8.11 -25.17 0.37
N TYR A 111 -7.35 -24.41 1.14
CA TYR A 111 -5.88 -24.56 1.27
C TYR A 111 -5.48 -25.96 1.72
N GLN A 112 -6.25 -26.54 2.63
CA GLN A 112 -6.11 -27.94 3.06
C GLN A 112 -7.36 -28.70 2.69
N ILE A 113 -7.19 -29.77 1.93
CA ILE A 113 -8.28 -30.71 1.63
C ILE A 113 -8.30 -31.80 2.70
N PRO A 114 -9.42 -31.99 3.44
CA PRO A 114 -9.56 -33.04 4.43
C PRO A 114 -9.28 -34.44 3.86
N GLY A 115 -8.98 -35.40 4.68
CA GLY A 115 -8.89 -36.80 4.26
C GLY A 115 -10.27 -37.36 3.86
N GLY A 116 -10.35 -38.19 2.81
CA GLY A 116 -11.60 -38.83 2.41
C GLY A 116 -11.72 -39.07 0.91
N GLN A 117 -12.84 -39.67 0.52
CA GLN A 117 -13.28 -39.77 -0.87
C GLN A 117 -14.06 -38.50 -1.24
N TYR A 118 -13.88 -38.04 -2.46
CA TYR A 118 -14.53 -36.82 -2.99
C TYR A 118 -15.50 -37.19 -4.11
N LYS A 119 -16.54 -36.36 -4.26
CA LYS A 119 -17.54 -36.50 -5.28
C LYS A 119 -17.89 -35.13 -5.84
N ILE A 120 -17.88 -34.99 -7.14
CA ILE A 120 -18.45 -33.82 -7.83
C ILE A 120 -19.91 -34.13 -8.10
N LYS A 121 -20.82 -33.25 -7.67
CA LYS A 121 -22.25 -33.31 -7.98
C LYS A 121 -22.67 -32.06 -8.72
N ILE A 122 -23.43 -32.22 -9.78
CA ILE A 122 -24.02 -31.10 -10.54
C ILE A 122 -25.53 -31.28 -10.54
N ASP A 123 -26.25 -30.26 -10.07
CA ASP A 123 -27.70 -30.17 -10.08
C ASP A 123 -28.14 -28.96 -10.93
N ALA A 124 -29.12 -29.13 -11.80
CA ALA A 124 -29.70 -28.06 -12.56
C ALA A 124 -31.18 -27.87 -12.21
N PHE A 125 -31.57 -26.62 -11.95
CA PHE A 125 -32.92 -26.23 -11.57
C PHE A 125 -33.48 -25.20 -12.52
N ILE A 126 -34.77 -25.24 -12.82
CA ILE A 126 -35.50 -24.13 -13.48
C ILE A 126 -35.76 -23.00 -12.45
N GLU A 127 -36.15 -21.82 -12.93
CA GLU A 127 -36.41 -20.66 -12.07
C GLU A 127 -37.40 -20.90 -10.92
N ARG A 128 -38.35 -21.83 -11.13
CA ARG A 128 -39.35 -22.20 -10.11
C ARG A 128 -38.81 -23.11 -9.01
N GLY A 129 -37.54 -23.55 -9.09
CA GLY A 129 -36.88 -24.37 -8.10
C GLY A 129 -36.98 -25.88 -8.34
N ASP A 130 -37.61 -26.33 -9.43
CA ASP A 130 -37.71 -27.77 -9.74
C ASP A 130 -36.37 -28.28 -10.29
N LEU A 131 -35.89 -29.40 -9.76
CA LEU A 131 -34.71 -30.11 -10.26
C LEU A 131 -35.00 -30.74 -11.62
N VAL A 132 -34.27 -30.34 -12.65
CA VAL A 132 -34.46 -30.84 -14.01
C VAL A 132 -33.36 -31.81 -14.45
N ALA A 133 -32.18 -31.73 -13.87
CA ALA A 133 -31.09 -32.67 -14.15
C ALA A 133 -30.14 -32.78 -12.96
N THR A 134 -29.58 -33.97 -12.75
CA THR A 134 -28.53 -34.20 -11.74
C THR A 134 -27.49 -35.17 -12.25
N SER A 135 -26.25 -35.01 -11.84
CA SER A 135 -25.17 -35.95 -12.14
C SER A 135 -24.10 -35.91 -11.05
N SER A 136 -23.36 -37.00 -10.91
CA SER A 136 -22.23 -37.01 -10.00
C SER A 136 -21.13 -37.97 -10.46
N VAL A 137 -19.89 -37.61 -10.15
CA VAL A 137 -18.70 -38.42 -10.42
C VAL A 137 -17.80 -38.45 -9.17
N ALA A 138 -17.23 -39.64 -8.90
CA ALA A 138 -16.23 -39.77 -7.83
C ALA A 138 -14.88 -39.18 -8.30
N VAL A 139 -14.18 -38.56 -7.38
CA VAL A 139 -12.85 -37.94 -7.63
C VAL A 139 -11.90 -38.54 -6.59
N GLU A 140 -10.82 -39.15 -7.04
CA GLU A 140 -9.86 -39.73 -6.12
C GLU A 140 -9.00 -38.62 -5.48
N ARG A 141 -8.76 -38.79 -4.16
CA ARG A 141 -7.95 -37.88 -3.36
C ARG A 141 -6.52 -37.72 -3.90
N ALA A 142 -5.96 -38.80 -4.49
CA ALA A 142 -4.64 -38.78 -5.09
C ALA A 142 -4.56 -37.77 -6.26
N GLU A 143 -5.62 -37.66 -7.05
CA GLU A 143 -5.72 -36.71 -8.17
C GLU A 143 -5.76 -35.27 -7.64
N LEU A 144 -6.54 -35.01 -6.58
CA LEU A 144 -6.58 -33.71 -5.94
C LEU A 144 -5.27 -33.35 -5.23
N ARG A 145 -4.55 -34.34 -4.64
CA ARG A 145 -3.25 -34.14 -3.98
C ARG A 145 -2.09 -33.92 -4.93
N ASN A 146 -1.97 -34.73 -5.96
CA ASN A 146 -0.83 -34.67 -6.89
C ASN A 146 -0.79 -33.36 -7.68
N CYS A 147 -1.91 -32.69 -7.81
CA CYS A 147 -1.99 -31.37 -8.43
C CYS A 147 -1.65 -30.23 -7.47
N PHE A 148 -1.49 -30.48 -6.14
CA PHE A 148 -1.21 -29.44 -5.14
C PHE A 148 0.25 -29.02 -5.04
N TYR A 149 1.16 -29.84 -5.54
CA TYR A 149 2.58 -29.54 -5.60
C TYR A 149 3.12 -29.88 -6.98
N PRO A 150 2.99 -29.01 -8.00
CA PRO A 150 4.09 -28.91 -8.89
C PRO A 150 5.26 -28.57 -7.96
N LYS A 151 6.33 -29.35 -7.99
CA LYS A 151 7.57 -28.93 -7.33
C LYS A 151 7.86 -27.51 -7.83
N ILE A 152 7.52 -26.50 -7.02
CA ILE A 152 7.87 -25.10 -7.24
C ILE A 152 9.42 -24.94 -7.31
N LYS A 153 10.17 -26.02 -7.27
CA LYS A 153 11.63 -26.03 -7.46
C LYS A 153 12.09 -25.54 -8.82
N SER A 154 11.24 -25.48 -9.84
CA SER A 154 11.68 -25.03 -11.17
C SER A 154 11.26 -23.61 -11.54
N SER A 155 10.28 -22.99 -10.90
CA SER A 155 9.96 -21.59 -11.14
C SER A 155 10.54 -20.64 -10.09
N VAL A 156 10.99 -21.16 -8.95
CA VAL A 156 11.75 -20.40 -7.93
C VAL A 156 13.25 -20.28 -8.32
N ALA A 157 13.69 -20.98 -9.34
CA ALA A 157 15.09 -20.93 -9.80
C ALA A 157 15.45 -19.70 -10.66
N ALA A 158 14.54 -18.79 -10.89
CA ALA A 158 14.82 -17.56 -11.62
C ALA A 158 14.67 -16.30 -10.76
N PHE A 159 14.96 -16.40 -9.45
CA PHE A 159 15.31 -15.20 -8.70
C PHE A 159 16.72 -14.82 -9.10
N GLU A 160 16.87 -13.97 -10.07
CA GLU A 160 18.07 -13.18 -10.19
C GLU A 160 18.19 -12.36 -8.89
N GLU A 161 19.01 -12.84 -7.97
CA GLU A 161 19.64 -12.01 -6.97
C GLU A 161 20.35 -10.92 -7.78
N ILE A 162 19.84 -9.70 -7.78
CA ILE A 162 20.50 -8.60 -8.47
C ILE A 162 21.86 -8.48 -7.82
N ALA A 163 22.87 -8.79 -8.60
CA ALA A 163 24.24 -8.83 -8.15
C ALA A 163 24.64 -7.49 -7.54
N ALA A 164 25.45 -7.56 -6.50
CA ALA A 164 26.12 -6.43 -5.87
C ALA A 164 26.48 -5.34 -6.88
N HIS A 165 26.10 -4.11 -6.60
CA HIS A 165 26.57 -2.97 -7.38
C HIS A 165 28.09 -2.86 -7.18
N PRO A 166 28.93 -3.06 -8.19
CA PRO A 166 30.38 -2.93 -8.04
C PRO A 166 30.72 -1.45 -7.85
N GLU A 167 30.88 -1.05 -6.61
CA GLU A 167 31.44 0.27 -6.30
C GLU A 167 32.91 0.28 -6.70
N ARG A 168 33.28 1.19 -7.61
CA ARG A 168 34.58 1.19 -8.29
C ARG A 168 35.75 1.72 -7.44
N GLU A 169 35.48 2.38 -6.32
CA GLU A 169 36.52 2.96 -5.46
C GLU A 169 36.42 2.43 -4.02
N GLU A 170 37.47 1.80 -3.55
CA GLU A 170 37.61 1.35 -2.17
C GLU A 170 38.48 2.32 -1.38
N VAL A 171 37.96 2.86 -0.28
CA VAL A 171 38.78 3.65 0.65
C VAL A 171 39.76 2.77 1.38
N LYS A 172 41.04 3.03 1.24
CA LYS A 172 42.07 2.36 2.04
C LYS A 172 42.03 2.89 3.46
N ALA A 173 41.67 2.02 4.40
CA ALA A 173 41.70 2.34 5.83
C ALA A 173 43.11 2.73 6.28
N MET A 174 43.24 3.87 6.94
CA MET A 174 44.51 4.37 7.52
C MET A 174 44.69 3.93 8.96
N GLY A 175 45.86 4.24 9.56
CA GLY A 175 46.28 3.74 10.86
C GLY A 175 45.24 3.84 11.99
N ARG A 176 44.60 5.01 12.18
CA ARG A 176 43.54 5.21 13.16
C ARG A 176 42.32 4.32 12.90
N ASP A 177 41.89 4.19 11.66
CA ASP A 177 40.70 3.40 11.30
C ASP A 177 40.91 1.92 11.60
N LYS A 178 42.13 1.41 11.35
CA LYS A 178 42.51 0.03 11.66
C LYS A 178 42.49 -0.25 13.17
N SER A 179 42.88 0.72 14.00
CA SER A 179 42.83 0.59 15.45
C SER A 179 41.38 0.63 15.97
N ILE A 180 40.53 1.51 15.44
CA ILE A 180 39.10 1.61 15.72
C ILE A 180 38.38 0.36 15.26
N GLY A 181 38.68 -0.11 14.05
CA GLY A 181 38.10 -1.31 13.42
C GLY A 181 36.90 -1.07 12.51
N TYR A 182 36.60 0.18 12.18
CA TYR A 182 35.55 0.58 11.25
C TYR A 182 35.77 1.98 10.69
N LEU A 183 35.07 2.29 9.59
CA LEU A 183 34.94 3.62 9.01
C LEU A 183 33.52 4.12 9.23
N LEU A 184 33.36 5.44 9.40
CA LEU A 184 32.08 6.11 9.40
C LEU A 184 31.91 6.91 8.11
N PHE A 185 30.77 6.77 7.45
CA PHE A 185 30.47 7.53 6.25
C PHE A 185 28.99 7.90 6.21
N SER A 186 28.62 8.87 5.37
CA SER A 186 27.24 9.31 5.19
C SER A 186 26.86 9.22 3.71
N ARG A 187 25.64 8.75 3.46
CA ARG A 187 24.91 8.84 2.18
C ARG A 187 23.53 9.36 2.45
N SER A 188 22.93 9.98 1.46
CA SER A 188 21.55 10.48 1.55
C SER A 188 20.58 9.39 2.04
N HIS A 189 19.62 9.79 2.83
CA HIS A 189 18.56 8.89 3.30
C HIS A 189 17.68 8.35 2.16
N LEU A 190 17.71 8.99 0.99
CA LEU A 190 17.03 8.54 -0.22
C LEU A 190 17.79 7.45 -1.01
N GLU A 191 19.02 7.14 -0.64
CA GLU A 191 19.83 6.11 -1.29
C GLU A 191 19.85 4.83 -0.48
N TYR A 192 19.84 3.68 -1.14
CA TYR A 192 20.06 2.40 -0.48
C TYR A 192 21.53 2.19 -0.14
N VAL A 193 21.79 1.66 1.05
CA VAL A 193 23.11 1.21 1.48
C VAL A 193 23.04 -0.28 1.74
N PHE A 194 23.51 -1.04 0.77
CA PHE A 194 23.51 -2.50 0.83
C PHE A 194 24.56 -3.02 1.80
N PRO A 195 24.43 -4.25 2.31
CA PRO A 195 25.42 -4.84 3.19
C PRO A 195 26.84 -4.89 2.60
N ASP A 196 26.95 -4.99 1.28
CA ASP A 196 28.21 -5.02 0.52
C ASP A 196 28.68 -3.65 0.02
N SER A 197 27.90 -2.58 0.30
CA SER A 197 28.30 -1.22 -0.04
C SER A 197 29.61 -0.82 0.60
N LYS A 198 30.46 -0.12 -0.17
CA LYS A 198 31.73 0.40 0.28
C LYS A 198 31.72 1.93 0.31
N PRO A 199 32.32 2.56 1.33
CA PRO A 199 32.40 4.02 1.38
C PRO A 199 33.32 4.58 0.29
N LYS A 200 32.94 5.72 -0.30
CA LYS A 200 33.83 6.56 -1.12
C LYS A 200 34.61 7.51 -0.20
N LYS A 201 35.76 7.99 -0.65
CA LYS A 201 36.59 8.92 0.11
C LYS A 201 35.82 10.20 0.50
N SER A 202 34.99 10.69 -0.40
CA SER A 202 34.16 11.89 -0.17
C SER A 202 33.01 11.70 0.81
N GLU A 203 32.65 10.45 1.13
CA GLU A 203 31.57 10.10 2.03
C GLU A 203 32.03 9.94 3.49
N ILE A 204 33.35 9.82 3.73
CA ILE A 204 33.91 9.62 5.09
C ILE A 204 33.62 10.85 5.94
N ILE A 205 33.06 10.60 7.13
CA ILE A 205 32.65 11.65 8.05
C ILE A 205 33.40 11.56 9.38
N ASN A 206 33.57 12.71 10.00
CA ASN A 206 34.05 12.85 11.39
C ASN A 206 33.11 13.71 12.25
N HIS A 207 32.06 14.28 11.66
CA HIS A 207 30.96 15.00 12.29
C HIS A 207 29.71 14.89 11.40
N LEU A 208 28.55 15.16 11.98
CA LEU A 208 27.28 15.33 11.29
C LEU A 208 26.74 16.72 11.58
N ALA A 209 26.29 17.39 10.53
CA ALA A 209 25.65 18.71 10.62
C ALA A 209 24.40 18.72 9.73
N ILE A 210 23.28 19.15 10.29
CA ILE A 210 22.01 19.28 9.57
C ILE A 210 21.35 20.62 9.86
N GLN A 211 20.54 21.11 8.91
CA GLN A 211 19.66 22.24 9.09
C GLN A 211 18.22 21.77 9.13
N VAL A 212 17.46 22.22 10.14
CA VAL A 212 16.10 21.81 10.40
C VAL A 212 15.18 23.00 10.59
N VAL A 213 13.90 22.83 10.30
CA VAL A 213 12.86 23.80 10.64
C VAL A 213 12.10 23.33 11.89
N ARG A 214 11.26 24.18 12.47
CA ARG A 214 10.40 23.77 13.58
C ARG A 214 9.18 23.01 13.10
N ASN A 215 8.57 22.26 13.97
CA ASN A 215 7.38 21.42 13.69
C ASN A 215 7.63 20.36 12.61
N GLU A 216 8.84 19.77 12.58
CA GLU A 216 9.17 18.67 11.66
C GLU A 216 9.84 17.49 12.34
N PHE A 217 9.90 16.38 11.62
CA PHE A 217 10.76 15.23 11.90
C PHE A 217 11.81 15.16 10.81
N GLU A 218 13.08 15.20 11.19
CA GLU A 218 14.18 15.18 10.22
C GLU A 218 15.02 13.92 10.38
N PRO A 219 15.30 13.16 9.31
CA PRO A 219 16.15 11.99 9.34
C PRO A 219 17.63 12.38 9.32
N ILE A 220 18.42 11.75 10.17
CA ILE A 220 19.87 11.86 10.20
C ILE A 220 20.44 10.47 10.01
N THR A 221 21.21 10.23 8.96
CA THR A 221 21.74 8.91 8.67
C THR A 221 23.26 8.89 8.55
N PHE A 222 23.85 7.82 9.06
CA PHE A 222 25.25 7.51 8.83
C PHE A 222 25.45 6.00 8.76
N CYS A 223 26.56 5.58 8.19
CA CYS A 223 26.85 4.19 7.95
C CYS A 223 28.16 3.78 8.63
N LEU A 224 28.16 2.54 9.08
CA LEU A 224 29.31 1.91 9.70
C LEU A 224 29.84 0.83 8.77
N TYR A 225 31.06 1.01 8.23
CA TYR A 225 31.76 0.01 7.40
C TYR A 225 32.79 -0.72 8.26
N PRO A 226 32.56 -2.00 8.63
CA PRO A 226 33.39 -2.74 9.57
C PRO A 226 34.60 -3.36 8.88
N LEU A 227 35.78 -3.07 9.38
CA LEU A 227 37.06 -3.66 8.95
C LEU A 227 37.34 -5.00 9.62
N ARG A 228 36.63 -5.30 10.71
CA ARG A 228 36.65 -6.56 11.48
C ARG A 228 35.26 -6.86 12.07
N ASN A 229 35.06 -8.04 12.63
CA ASN A 229 33.83 -8.34 13.35
C ASN A 229 33.74 -7.48 14.61
N LEU A 230 32.71 -6.64 14.71
CA LEU A 230 32.50 -5.72 15.83
C LEU A 230 31.59 -6.33 16.92
N GLY A 231 30.85 -7.40 16.60
CA GLY A 231 29.85 -7.98 17.49
C GLY A 231 28.63 -7.07 17.62
N MET A 232 28.07 -6.97 18.80
CA MET A 232 26.99 -6.01 19.08
C MET A 232 27.57 -4.61 19.15
N VAL A 233 26.97 -3.68 18.42
CA VAL A 233 27.31 -2.25 18.43
C VAL A 233 26.16 -1.51 19.05
N LYS A 234 26.43 -0.79 20.15
CA LYS A 234 25.47 0.07 20.81
C LYS A 234 25.65 1.51 20.33
N ILE A 235 24.53 2.17 20.04
CA ILE A 235 24.49 3.58 19.67
C ILE A 235 23.79 4.34 20.78
N SER A 236 24.37 5.45 21.21
CA SER A 236 23.73 6.37 22.14
C SER A 236 23.91 7.81 21.68
N VAL A 237 22.90 8.63 21.96
CA VAL A 237 22.87 10.04 21.58
C VAL A 237 22.72 10.85 22.86
N THR A 238 23.48 11.93 23.00
CA THR A 238 23.30 12.86 24.09
C THR A 238 22.16 13.82 23.81
N GLU A 239 21.67 14.49 24.82
CA GLU A 239 20.91 15.72 24.68
C GLU A 239 21.68 16.71 23.78
N LEU A 240 20.96 17.52 23.00
CA LEU A 240 21.55 18.56 22.16
C LEU A 240 21.43 19.90 22.89
N LEU A 241 22.55 20.57 23.08
CA LEU A 241 22.64 21.80 23.86
C LEU A 241 22.93 23.00 22.98
N SER A 242 22.20 24.09 23.17
CA SER A 242 22.50 25.44 22.67
C SER A 242 22.96 26.33 23.84
N ALA A 243 23.17 27.62 23.59
CA ALA A 243 23.45 28.58 24.63
C ALA A 243 22.26 28.85 25.58
N GLU A 244 21.04 28.65 25.11
CA GLU A 244 19.82 29.07 25.80
C GLU A 244 18.91 27.88 26.18
N GLU A 245 18.91 26.82 25.41
CA GLU A 245 18.01 25.68 25.58
C GLU A 245 18.65 24.34 25.27
N SER A 246 17.89 23.27 25.51
CA SER A 246 18.27 21.92 25.10
C SER A 246 17.14 21.22 24.34
N ILE A 247 17.52 20.34 23.42
CA ILE A 247 16.62 19.37 22.83
C ILE A 247 16.86 18.02 23.51
N SER A 248 15.87 17.56 24.28
CA SER A 248 15.94 16.32 25.02
C SER A 248 16.26 15.13 24.12
N LYS A 249 17.07 14.20 24.62
CA LYS A 249 17.36 12.93 23.92
C LYS A 249 16.11 12.13 23.56
N ASP A 250 14.99 12.30 24.25
CA ASP A 250 13.73 11.61 23.98
C ASP A 250 13.07 12.08 22.67
N LYS A 251 13.50 13.24 22.15
CA LYS A 251 13.14 13.74 20.83
C LYS A 251 13.96 13.11 19.70
N ILE A 252 14.94 12.26 20.03
CA ILE A 252 15.82 11.62 19.06
C ILE A 252 15.60 10.11 19.13
N LYS A 253 14.88 9.59 18.15
CA LYS A 253 14.67 8.14 18.01
C LYS A 253 15.88 7.53 17.33
N VAL A 254 16.41 6.44 17.89
CA VAL A 254 17.53 5.69 17.31
C VAL A 254 17.00 4.41 16.68
N ALA A 255 17.45 4.12 15.46
CA ALA A 255 17.09 2.95 14.70
C ALA A 255 18.27 2.47 13.84
N TYR A 256 18.10 1.35 13.18
CA TYR A 256 19.02 0.84 12.17
C TYR A 256 18.22 0.27 10.98
N VAL A 257 18.84 0.25 9.82
CA VAL A 257 18.20 -0.24 8.60
C VAL A 257 18.46 -1.72 8.43
N GLU A 258 17.39 -2.50 8.32
CA GLU A 258 17.44 -3.92 7.99
C GLU A 258 17.20 -4.16 6.50
N THR A 259 17.89 -5.17 5.99
CA THR A 259 17.62 -5.69 4.64
C THR A 259 16.51 -6.71 4.73
N ILE A 260 15.44 -6.45 4.01
CA ILE A 260 14.30 -7.35 3.91
C ILE A 260 14.04 -7.72 2.46
N LYS A 261 13.24 -8.75 2.26
CA LYS A 261 12.82 -9.21 0.95
C LYS A 261 11.58 -8.42 0.53
N GLU A 262 11.70 -7.58 -0.49
CA GLU A 262 10.57 -6.84 -1.07
C GLU A 262 10.13 -7.42 -2.41
N THR A 263 8.83 -7.31 -2.70
CA THR A 263 8.27 -7.65 -4.01
C THR A 263 8.51 -6.51 -4.98
N ILE A 264 9.07 -6.82 -6.14
CA ILE A 264 9.36 -5.86 -7.20
C ILE A 264 8.40 -6.10 -8.35
N GLY A 265 7.67 -5.08 -8.72
CA GLY A 265 6.87 -5.03 -9.95
C GLY A 265 5.79 -6.10 -10.04
N LEU A 266 4.55 -5.69 -10.09
CA LEU A 266 3.43 -6.54 -10.40
C LEU A 266 3.27 -6.62 -11.93
N PRO A 267 3.05 -7.80 -12.53
CA PRO A 267 2.59 -9.09 -11.96
C PRO A 267 3.67 -10.19 -11.89
N GLU A 268 4.94 -9.89 -12.10
CA GLU A 268 5.96 -10.91 -12.40
C GLU A 268 6.60 -11.61 -11.20
N GLY A 269 6.24 -11.21 -9.97
CA GLY A 269 6.65 -11.93 -8.76
C GLY A 269 8.16 -11.98 -8.51
N LYS A 270 8.90 -10.95 -8.90
CA LYS A 270 10.31 -10.80 -8.56
C LYS A 270 10.46 -10.30 -7.12
N PHE A 271 11.48 -10.77 -6.44
CA PHE A 271 11.86 -10.29 -5.11
C PHE A 271 13.28 -9.77 -5.13
N GLU A 272 13.52 -8.76 -4.34
CA GLU A 272 14.84 -8.24 -4.09
C GLU A 272 15.08 -8.13 -2.58
N ASN A 273 16.33 -8.34 -2.16
CA ASN A 273 16.76 -8.03 -0.81
C ASN A 273 17.12 -6.55 -0.75
N VAL A 274 16.27 -5.75 -0.12
CA VAL A 274 16.37 -4.29 -0.08
C VAL A 274 16.65 -3.81 1.35
N PRO A 275 17.68 -3.00 1.60
CA PRO A 275 17.94 -2.40 2.90
C PRO A 275 17.00 -1.21 3.14
N THR A 276 15.76 -1.49 3.49
CA THR A 276 14.67 -0.50 3.52
C THR A 276 13.96 -0.39 4.86
N LEU A 277 13.95 -1.44 5.70
CA LEU A 277 13.18 -1.46 6.95
C LEU A 277 13.93 -0.71 8.06
N ILE A 278 13.32 0.34 8.57
CA ILE A 278 13.87 1.12 9.70
C ILE A 278 13.39 0.51 11.00
N ARG A 279 14.27 -0.24 11.65
CA ARG A 279 13.96 -0.92 12.90
C ARG A 279 14.37 -0.10 14.11
N PRO A 280 13.42 0.30 14.98
CA PRO A 280 13.75 0.95 16.24
C PRO A 280 14.67 0.09 17.09
N GLY A 281 15.68 0.71 17.65
CA GLY A 281 16.65 0.04 18.50
C GLY A 281 18.01 0.70 18.46
N ASN A 282 18.72 0.61 19.57
CA ASN A 282 20.04 1.23 19.72
C ASN A 282 21.20 0.20 19.75
N GLN A 283 20.91 -1.05 19.35
CA GLN A 283 21.91 -2.11 19.27
C GLN A 283 21.71 -2.94 18.00
N VAL A 284 22.80 -3.18 17.29
CA VAL A 284 22.78 -4.00 16.08
C VAL A 284 24.06 -4.84 15.99
N ARG A 285 23.95 -6.06 15.46
CA ARG A 285 25.11 -6.93 15.19
C ARG A 285 25.78 -6.51 13.89
N VAL A 286 27.09 -6.25 13.97
CA VAL A 286 27.88 -5.80 12.82
C VAL A 286 29.04 -6.77 12.57
N GLU A 287 29.06 -7.35 11.36
CA GLU A 287 30.04 -8.34 10.91
C GLU A 287 31.00 -7.73 9.89
N LYS A 288 32.23 -8.20 9.87
CA LYS A 288 33.27 -7.74 8.93
C LYS A 288 32.74 -7.72 7.48
N GLY A 289 32.95 -6.61 6.79
CA GLY A 289 32.59 -6.42 5.38
C GLY A 289 31.10 -6.27 5.12
N LYS A 290 30.25 -6.24 6.16
CA LYS A 290 28.82 -5.96 6.02
C LYS A 290 28.52 -4.55 6.56
N CYS A 291 28.27 -3.65 5.64
CA CYS A 291 27.89 -2.27 5.97
C CYS A 291 26.58 -2.23 6.74
N GLN A 292 26.50 -1.35 7.73
CA GLN A 292 25.28 -1.12 8.51
C GLN A 292 24.92 0.36 8.51
N ARG A 293 23.73 0.69 7.99
CA ARG A 293 23.16 2.04 8.12
C ARG A 293 22.49 2.19 9.47
N LEU A 294 22.79 3.28 10.13
CA LEU A 294 22.15 3.76 11.35
C LEU A 294 21.25 4.94 11.00
N TRP A 295 20.13 5.02 11.69
CA TRP A 295 19.07 5.99 11.43
C TRP A 295 18.70 6.69 12.72
N LEU A 296 18.71 8.00 12.69
CA LEU A 296 18.17 8.85 13.75
C LEU A 296 17.02 9.65 13.18
N THR A 297 15.92 9.77 13.90
CA THR A 297 14.85 10.72 13.58
C THR A 297 14.76 11.72 14.72
N ILE A 298 15.01 12.99 14.43
CA ILE A 298 14.87 14.06 15.40
C ILE A 298 13.53 14.78 15.21
N ARG A 299 12.81 14.96 16.31
CA ARG A 299 11.62 15.81 16.35
C ARG A 299 11.96 17.19 16.84
N ILE A 300 11.65 18.21 16.06
CA ILE A 300 11.78 19.61 16.43
C ILE A 300 10.37 20.17 16.68
N ASP A 301 10.02 20.40 17.92
CA ASP A 301 8.74 20.99 18.26
C ASP A 301 8.68 22.47 17.86
N ASP A 302 7.47 23.01 17.73
CA ASP A 302 7.25 24.38 17.26
C ASP A 302 7.81 25.45 18.22
N ASN A 303 7.91 25.13 19.51
CA ASN A 303 8.41 26.04 20.55
C ASN A 303 9.93 26.03 20.73
N VAL A 304 10.67 25.20 19.97
CA VAL A 304 12.15 25.17 20.07
C VAL A 304 12.73 26.51 19.57
N VAL A 305 13.62 27.10 20.36
CA VAL A 305 14.28 28.36 20.01
C VAL A 305 15.24 28.15 18.84
N PRO A 306 15.18 28.98 17.78
CA PRO A 306 16.14 28.91 16.69
C PRO A 306 17.59 29.11 17.19
N GLY A 307 18.51 28.26 16.69
CA GLY A 307 19.90 28.31 17.11
C GLY A 307 20.67 27.06 16.73
N VAL A 308 21.93 27.00 17.14
CA VAL A 308 22.81 25.86 16.89
C VAL A 308 22.87 24.98 18.14
N TYR A 309 22.41 23.76 18.00
CA TYR A 309 22.38 22.74 19.04
C TYR A 309 23.46 21.70 18.80
N LYS A 310 24.25 21.39 19.83
CA LYS A 310 25.38 20.46 19.72
C LYS A 310 25.25 19.29 20.68
N GLY A 311 25.58 18.12 20.16
CA GLY A 311 25.59 16.86 20.91
C GLY A 311 26.58 15.87 20.34
N ARG A 312 26.41 14.60 20.72
CA ARG A 312 27.29 13.51 20.28
C ARG A 312 26.52 12.24 20.07
N ILE A 313 26.95 11.49 19.07
CA ILE A 313 26.58 10.11 18.86
C ILE A 313 27.78 9.26 19.29
N THR A 314 27.57 8.37 20.27
CA THR A 314 28.59 7.43 20.72
C THR A 314 28.35 6.08 20.10
N ILE A 315 29.38 5.52 19.48
CA ILE A 315 29.40 4.19 18.84
C ILE A 315 30.26 3.27 19.71
N SER A 316 29.62 2.31 20.38
CA SER A 316 30.27 1.41 21.36
C SER A 316 30.19 -0.03 20.87
N PRO A 317 31.17 -0.52 20.06
CA PRO A 317 31.20 -1.90 19.60
C PRO A 317 31.65 -2.84 20.74
N GLN A 318 31.10 -4.07 20.75
CA GLN A 318 31.53 -5.12 21.65
C GLN A 318 33.01 -5.50 21.45
N LYS A 319 33.47 -5.45 20.20
CA LYS A 319 34.82 -5.78 19.78
C LYS A 319 35.40 -4.64 18.94
N GLY A 320 35.96 -3.64 19.58
CA GLY A 320 36.52 -2.47 18.95
C GLY A 320 36.68 -1.31 19.93
N LEU A 321 37.16 -0.18 19.46
CA LEU A 321 37.27 1.03 20.26
C LEU A 321 35.96 1.83 20.14
N GLU A 322 35.50 2.33 21.27
CA GLU A 322 34.42 3.30 21.29
C GLU A 322 34.85 4.59 20.59
N THR A 323 33.96 5.16 19.80
CA THR A 323 34.19 6.46 19.18
C THR A 323 33.00 7.39 19.41
N SER A 324 33.26 8.69 19.27
CA SER A 324 32.27 9.74 19.36
C SER A 324 32.21 10.51 18.06
N LEU A 325 31.02 10.67 17.50
CA LEU A 325 30.70 11.45 16.31
C LEU A 325 29.97 12.73 16.74
N PRO A 326 30.58 13.93 16.61
CA PRO A 326 29.89 15.19 16.90
C PRO A 326 28.64 15.34 16.03
N LEU A 327 27.55 15.84 16.63
CA LEU A 327 26.28 16.14 15.97
C LEU A 327 25.95 17.62 16.20
N GLU A 328 25.74 18.34 15.11
CA GLU A 328 25.28 19.72 15.09
C GLU A 328 23.93 19.83 14.37
N VAL A 329 22.97 20.43 15.03
CA VAL A 329 21.62 20.66 14.51
C VAL A 329 21.33 22.16 14.52
N THR A 330 21.22 22.77 13.35
CA THR A 330 20.86 24.19 13.21
C THR A 330 19.35 24.31 13.03
N VAL A 331 18.65 24.77 14.07
CA VAL A 331 17.21 25.07 14.01
C VAL A 331 17.03 26.47 13.48
N VAL A 332 16.36 26.60 12.32
CA VAL A 332 16.06 27.90 11.70
C VAL A 332 14.71 28.47 12.15
N PRO A 333 14.49 29.80 12.11
CA PRO A 333 13.25 30.45 12.56
C PRO A 333 12.09 30.30 11.55
N ILE A 334 11.88 29.08 11.06
CA ILE A 334 10.75 28.69 10.21
C ILE A 334 10.01 27.58 10.94
N SER A 335 8.69 27.65 11.02
CA SER A 335 7.85 26.57 11.47
C SER A 335 7.06 25.99 10.30
N LEU A 336 7.07 24.68 10.11
CA LEU A 336 6.27 24.04 9.07
C LEU A 336 4.77 24.19 9.36
N GLU A 337 4.06 24.80 8.42
CA GLU A 337 2.61 24.96 8.46
C GLU A 337 1.96 23.93 7.52
N ASP A 338 0.86 23.34 7.96
CA ASP A 338 0.04 22.51 7.08
C ASP A 338 -0.57 23.38 5.97
N ILE A 339 -0.67 22.79 4.77
CA ILE A 339 -1.31 23.43 3.63
C ILE A 339 -2.84 23.23 3.78
N PRO A 340 -3.64 24.29 3.93
CA PRO A 340 -5.06 24.17 4.25
C PRO A 340 -5.85 23.39 3.21
N ASP A 341 -5.58 23.63 1.92
CA ASP A 341 -6.37 23.14 0.80
C ASP A 341 -5.81 21.87 0.13
N ILE A 342 -4.74 21.30 0.69
CA ILE A 342 -4.13 20.07 0.18
C ILE A 342 -4.37 18.92 1.15
N ASP A 343 -4.86 17.79 0.62
CA ASP A 343 -5.06 16.57 1.38
C ASP A 343 -4.01 15.52 1.03
N TYR A 344 -3.41 14.95 2.06
CA TYR A 344 -2.56 13.78 1.94
C TYR A 344 -3.20 12.61 2.66
N PHE A 345 -3.36 11.49 1.98
CA PHE A 345 -3.96 10.31 2.58
C PHE A 345 -3.42 9.00 1.96
N MET A 346 -3.57 7.91 2.71
CA MET A 346 -3.35 6.57 2.22
C MET A 346 -4.70 5.89 2.03
N MET A 347 -4.90 5.26 0.88
CA MET A 347 -6.12 4.50 0.68
C MET A 347 -6.09 3.27 1.60
N MET A 348 -7.22 3.02 2.24
CA MET A 348 -7.60 1.76 2.85
C MET A 348 -6.89 1.41 4.16
N THR A 349 -7.42 1.94 5.27
CA THR A 349 -7.07 1.51 6.62
C THR A 349 -8.14 0.54 7.13
N TYR A 350 -7.76 -0.71 7.41
CA TYR A 350 -8.69 -1.81 7.73
C TYR A 350 -8.86 -2.07 9.22
N GLU A 351 -7.98 -1.60 10.06
CA GLU A 351 -7.83 -2.05 11.44
C GLU A 351 -9.10 -1.86 12.27
N PHE A 352 -9.84 -0.78 12.05
CA PHE A 352 -11.08 -0.53 12.78
C PHE A 352 -12.22 -1.49 12.41
N THR A 353 -12.18 -2.09 11.23
CA THR A 353 -13.25 -3.00 10.76
C THR A 353 -13.41 -4.25 11.64
N GLU A 354 -12.33 -4.64 12.32
CA GLU A 354 -12.31 -5.78 13.24
C GLU A 354 -13.07 -5.53 14.55
N LEU A 355 -13.35 -4.25 14.90
CA LEU A 355 -14.02 -3.91 16.18
C LEU A 355 -15.47 -4.36 16.25
N THR A 356 -16.13 -4.53 15.11
CA THR A 356 -17.51 -5.04 15.05
C THR A 356 -17.61 -6.54 15.21
N MET A 357 -16.49 -7.27 15.07
CA MET A 357 -16.44 -8.72 15.24
C MET A 357 -16.69 -9.13 16.72
N PRO A 358 -17.14 -10.37 16.97
CA PRO A 358 -17.45 -10.85 18.32
C PRO A 358 -16.17 -11.23 19.10
N TRP A 359 -15.21 -10.32 19.14
CA TRP A 359 -13.99 -10.47 19.91
C TRP A 359 -14.20 -10.22 21.41
N THR A 360 -13.31 -10.75 22.25
CA THR A 360 -13.25 -10.38 23.67
C THR A 360 -12.94 -8.90 23.81
N LYS A 361 -13.31 -8.29 24.96
CA LYS A 361 -12.98 -6.90 25.27
C LYS A 361 -11.50 -6.60 25.15
N GLU A 362 -10.65 -7.48 25.67
CA GLU A 362 -9.18 -7.35 25.61
C GLU A 362 -8.67 -7.32 24.16
N ASN A 363 -9.21 -8.18 23.28
CA ASN A 363 -8.82 -8.18 21.87
C ASN A 363 -9.26 -6.88 21.17
N LYS A 364 -10.44 -6.37 21.44
CA LYS A 364 -10.91 -5.07 20.90
C LYS A 364 -10.04 -3.91 21.36
N GLU A 365 -9.60 -3.90 22.62
CA GLU A 365 -8.68 -2.90 23.15
C GLU A 365 -7.31 -2.96 22.44
N LYS A 366 -6.77 -4.15 22.17
CA LYS A 366 -5.53 -4.34 21.40
C LYS A 366 -5.67 -3.85 19.96
N ILE A 367 -6.77 -4.18 19.30
CA ILE A 367 -7.08 -3.74 17.92
C ILE A 367 -7.18 -2.22 17.89
N TYR A 368 -7.94 -1.62 18.79
CA TYR A 368 -8.08 -0.16 18.87
C TYR A 368 -6.74 0.55 19.09
N LYS A 369 -5.92 0.03 20.03
CA LYS A 369 -4.58 0.56 20.28
C LYS A 369 -3.68 0.45 19.04
N SER A 370 -3.70 -0.68 18.35
CA SER A 370 -2.93 -0.87 17.12
C SER A 370 -3.36 0.12 16.02
N ALA A 371 -4.68 0.30 15.84
CA ALA A 371 -5.23 1.28 14.91
C ALA A 371 -4.79 2.72 15.27
N CYS A 372 -4.86 3.10 16.55
CA CYS A 372 -4.40 4.41 17.01
C CYS A 372 -2.89 4.62 16.77
N ASN A 373 -2.07 3.58 16.91
CA ASN A 373 -0.63 3.67 16.61
C ASN A 373 -0.40 3.98 15.12
N ILE A 374 -1.17 3.38 14.22
CA ILE A 374 -1.10 3.69 12.78
C ILE A 374 -1.54 5.12 12.49
N LEU A 375 -2.63 5.59 13.12
CA LEU A 375 -3.08 6.97 12.93
C LEU A 375 -2.06 8.00 13.46
N ASN A 376 -1.39 7.72 14.57
CA ASN A 376 -0.31 8.58 15.07
C ASN A 376 0.87 8.62 14.09
N ASP A 377 1.26 7.46 13.55
CA ASP A 377 2.32 7.36 12.55
C ASP A 377 1.95 8.12 11.26
N TYR A 378 0.70 8.02 10.80
CA TYR A 378 0.18 8.84 9.70
C TYR A 378 0.38 10.33 9.94
N LYS A 379 -0.03 10.79 11.12
CA LYS A 379 0.10 12.20 11.49
C LYS A 379 1.55 12.65 11.54
N ASP A 380 2.43 11.83 12.11
CA ASP A 380 3.88 12.09 12.17
C ASP A 380 4.53 12.12 10.76
N HIS A 381 3.90 11.51 9.76
CA HIS A 381 4.30 11.53 8.35
C HIS A 381 3.53 12.55 7.48
N GLY A 382 2.79 13.47 8.10
CA GLY A 382 2.12 14.56 7.38
C GLY A 382 0.82 14.16 6.67
N ILE A 383 0.28 12.97 6.93
CA ILE A 383 -1.05 12.58 6.44
C ILE A 383 -2.11 13.41 7.16
N THR A 384 -2.99 14.03 6.39
CA THR A 384 -3.99 15.00 6.89
C THR A 384 -5.42 14.50 6.84
N THR A 385 -5.68 13.53 5.99
CA THR A 385 -7.01 12.96 5.72
C THR A 385 -6.93 11.44 5.83
N LEU A 386 -7.92 10.83 6.45
CA LEU A 386 -7.98 9.37 6.61
C LEU A 386 -8.89 8.74 5.57
N CYS A 387 -8.50 7.59 5.02
CA CYS A 387 -9.38 6.75 4.21
C CYS A 387 -9.60 5.41 4.92
N LEU A 388 -10.79 5.25 5.47
CA LEU A 388 -11.19 4.10 6.26
C LEU A 388 -11.99 3.12 5.42
N HIS A 389 -11.76 1.84 5.61
CA HIS A 389 -12.57 0.79 5.01
C HIS A 389 -13.84 0.53 5.81
N SER A 390 -14.92 0.20 5.09
CA SER A 390 -16.06 -0.46 5.70
C SER A 390 -15.76 -1.93 5.97
N PRO A 391 -16.40 -2.57 6.96
CA PRO A 391 -16.30 -4.02 7.13
C PRO A 391 -16.85 -4.74 5.89
N PHE A 392 -16.35 -5.94 5.64
CA PHE A 392 -16.86 -6.79 4.54
C PHE A 392 -18.32 -7.18 4.74
N VAL A 393 -18.75 -7.21 6.00
CA VAL A 393 -20.09 -7.60 6.41
C VAL A 393 -20.60 -6.63 7.45
N LEU A 394 -21.67 -5.93 7.13
CA LEU A 394 -22.33 -5.04 8.08
C LEU A 394 -23.19 -5.86 9.04
N ILE A 395 -22.71 -5.99 10.27
CA ILE A 395 -23.45 -6.67 11.35
C ILE A 395 -24.68 -5.85 11.73
N THR A 396 -25.81 -6.50 11.91
CA THR A 396 -27.05 -5.89 12.38
C THR A 396 -27.21 -6.10 13.88
N LYS A 397 -27.66 -5.08 14.59
CA LYS A 397 -28.02 -5.17 15.99
C LYS A 397 -29.35 -5.94 16.14
N GLU A 398 -29.72 -6.25 17.38
CA GLU A 398 -30.97 -6.99 17.69
C GLU A 398 -32.22 -6.24 17.20
N ASP A 399 -32.18 -4.91 17.18
CA ASP A 399 -33.26 -4.04 16.68
C ASP A 399 -33.32 -3.93 15.14
N GLY A 400 -32.46 -4.65 14.43
CA GLY A 400 -32.36 -4.65 12.97
C GLY A 400 -31.55 -3.48 12.39
N THR A 401 -31.02 -2.58 13.20
CA THR A 401 -30.19 -1.46 12.74
C THR A 401 -28.75 -1.89 12.48
N PRO A 402 -28.02 -1.22 11.56
CA PRO A 402 -26.60 -1.46 11.34
C PRO A 402 -25.74 -1.20 12.57
N ASN A 403 -24.81 -2.07 12.86
CA ASN A 403 -23.75 -1.81 13.84
C ASN A 403 -22.65 -0.96 13.17
N LEU A 404 -22.53 0.29 13.58
CA LEU A 404 -21.58 1.27 13.03
C LEU A 404 -20.45 1.59 14.02
N GLU A 405 -20.19 0.72 15.01
CA GLU A 405 -19.21 0.99 16.06
C GLU A 405 -17.79 1.08 15.52
N ASP A 406 -17.46 0.40 14.44
CA ASP A 406 -16.17 0.51 13.75
C ASP A 406 -15.88 1.94 13.26
N ILE A 407 -16.81 2.52 12.50
CA ILE A 407 -16.66 3.91 12.01
C ILE A 407 -16.74 4.91 13.17
N PHE A 408 -17.59 4.70 14.15
CA PHE A 408 -17.65 5.58 15.32
C PHE A 408 -16.36 5.57 16.14
N ALA A 409 -15.76 4.39 16.34
CA ALA A 409 -14.47 4.25 16.99
C ALA A 409 -13.35 4.96 16.22
N ALA A 410 -13.34 4.82 14.89
CA ALA A 410 -12.37 5.50 14.02
C ALA A 410 -12.54 7.04 14.08
N LEU A 411 -13.77 7.54 14.07
CA LEU A 411 -14.06 8.97 14.20
C LEU A 411 -13.57 9.53 15.55
N ARG A 412 -13.81 8.82 16.65
CA ARG A 412 -13.29 9.21 17.96
C ARG A 412 -11.78 9.24 17.99
N ALA A 413 -11.13 8.17 17.52
CA ALA A 413 -9.66 8.07 17.44
C ALA A 413 -9.07 9.21 16.59
N ALA A 414 -9.64 9.49 15.43
CA ALA A 414 -9.21 10.59 14.57
C ALA A 414 -9.27 11.94 15.28
N LYS A 415 -10.37 12.22 15.99
CA LYS A 415 -10.52 13.44 16.79
C LYS A 415 -9.48 13.52 17.92
N GLU A 416 -9.33 12.46 18.70
CA GLU A 416 -8.41 12.39 19.84
C GLU A 416 -6.95 12.58 19.41
N ILE A 417 -6.55 11.98 18.29
CA ILE A 417 -5.21 12.12 17.72
C ILE A 417 -5.00 13.50 17.09
N GLY A 418 -6.09 14.18 16.71
CA GLY A 418 -6.08 15.57 16.22
C GLY A 418 -6.08 15.68 14.70
N PHE A 419 -6.65 14.73 13.98
CA PHE A 419 -7.04 14.94 12.58
C PHE A 419 -8.17 15.97 12.50
N LYS A 420 -8.00 16.98 11.64
CA LYS A 420 -8.92 18.12 11.60
C LYS A 420 -9.65 18.26 10.27
N LYS A 421 -9.11 17.68 9.20
CA LYS A 421 -9.66 17.92 7.86
C LYS A 421 -10.89 17.08 7.61
N ARG A 422 -10.73 15.86 7.15
CA ARG A 422 -11.86 15.02 6.75
C ARG A 422 -11.52 13.54 6.84
N ILE A 423 -12.54 12.71 6.79
CA ILE A 423 -12.42 11.26 6.80
C ILE A 423 -13.17 10.72 5.59
N ILE A 424 -12.49 9.96 4.75
CA ILE A 424 -13.09 9.21 3.65
C ILE A 424 -13.52 7.86 4.21
N TRP A 425 -14.79 7.51 4.03
CA TRP A 425 -15.27 6.17 4.36
C TRP A 425 -15.61 5.40 3.09
N TYR A 426 -14.77 4.43 2.75
CA TYR A 426 -14.97 3.53 1.63
C TYR A 426 -16.01 2.47 1.98
N MET A 427 -17.14 2.51 1.28
CA MET A 427 -18.29 1.63 1.50
C MET A 427 -18.36 0.48 0.49
N GLY A 428 -17.36 0.35 -0.39
CA GLY A 428 -17.40 -0.57 -1.54
C GLY A 428 -17.67 -2.02 -1.14
N HIS A 429 -17.17 -2.49 -0.01
CA HIS A 429 -17.45 -3.85 0.46
C HIS A 429 -18.92 -4.07 0.83
N LEU A 430 -19.61 -3.04 1.32
CA LEU A 430 -21.04 -3.13 1.64
C LEU A 430 -21.92 -3.09 0.39
N ILE A 431 -21.40 -2.56 -0.72
CA ILE A 431 -22.12 -2.35 -1.99
C ILE A 431 -21.66 -3.32 -3.07
N GLN A 432 -20.36 -3.68 -3.09
CA GLN A 432 -19.72 -4.44 -4.18
C GLN A 432 -19.55 -5.92 -3.88
N THR A 433 -19.93 -6.43 -2.71
CA THR A 433 -19.63 -7.81 -2.36
C THR A 433 -20.28 -8.79 -3.32
N SER A 434 -19.45 -9.63 -3.94
CA SER A 434 -19.85 -10.81 -4.70
C SER A 434 -20.44 -11.94 -3.82
N LYS A 435 -20.56 -11.71 -2.50
CA LYS A 435 -21.15 -12.67 -1.56
C LYS A 435 -22.53 -12.18 -1.10
N PRO A 436 -23.60 -12.74 -1.65
CA PRO A 436 -24.96 -12.21 -1.53
C PRO A 436 -25.67 -12.46 -0.20
N LYS A 437 -25.01 -12.99 0.84
CA LYS A 437 -25.73 -13.68 1.93
C LYS A 437 -25.82 -12.95 3.26
N HIS A 438 -25.44 -11.66 3.35
CA HIS A 438 -25.60 -10.97 4.63
C HIS A 438 -26.77 -10.00 4.58
N PRO A 439 -27.81 -10.18 5.42
CA PRO A 439 -28.98 -9.29 5.42
C PRO A 439 -28.66 -7.85 5.82
N GLY A 440 -27.44 -7.63 6.34
CA GLY A 440 -26.93 -6.32 6.73
C GLY A 440 -26.41 -5.43 5.62
N ASN A 441 -26.00 -5.98 4.48
CA ASN A 441 -25.36 -5.20 3.42
C ASN A 441 -26.35 -4.30 2.67
N ILE A 442 -25.83 -3.20 2.12
CA ILE A 442 -26.63 -2.23 1.34
C ILE A 442 -27.08 -2.86 0.03
N MET A 443 -26.31 -3.77 -0.55
CA MET A 443 -26.67 -4.53 -1.73
C MET A 443 -26.97 -5.99 -1.41
N ASN A 444 -28.16 -6.44 -1.80
CA ASN A 444 -28.50 -7.83 -1.82
C ASN A 444 -28.72 -8.24 -3.28
N PHE A 445 -27.91 -9.19 -3.78
CA PHE A 445 -27.97 -9.62 -5.18
C PHE A 445 -29.34 -10.17 -5.59
N ASP A 446 -30.08 -10.76 -4.63
CA ASP A 446 -31.41 -11.32 -4.90
C ASP A 446 -32.54 -10.28 -4.80
N LYS A 447 -32.33 -9.17 -4.10
CA LYS A 447 -33.34 -8.14 -3.81
C LYS A 447 -33.00 -6.73 -4.29
N GLY A 448 -31.83 -6.54 -4.92
CA GLY A 448 -31.36 -5.23 -5.37
C GLY A 448 -30.72 -4.40 -4.27
N ILE A 449 -30.71 -3.09 -4.46
CA ILE A 449 -30.02 -2.15 -3.57
C ILE A 449 -31.00 -1.56 -2.59
N HIS A 450 -30.64 -1.60 -1.32
CA HIS A 450 -31.40 -0.97 -0.25
C HIS A 450 -30.99 0.50 -0.08
N LEU A 451 -31.47 1.38 -0.94
CA LEU A 451 -31.16 2.82 -0.89
C LEU A 451 -31.56 3.48 0.44
N SER A 452 -32.65 3.03 1.04
CA SER A 452 -33.08 3.49 2.35
C SER A 452 -32.06 3.16 3.45
N ARG A 453 -31.39 2.02 3.36
CA ARG A 453 -30.33 1.63 4.29
C ARG A 453 -29.07 2.47 4.06
N LEU A 454 -28.68 2.72 2.81
CA LEU A 454 -27.59 3.65 2.48
C LEU A 454 -27.87 5.03 3.08
N LYS A 455 -29.06 5.57 2.82
CA LYS A 455 -29.50 6.85 3.38
C LYS A 455 -29.37 6.88 4.90
N TYR A 456 -29.94 5.88 5.58
CA TYR A 456 -29.86 5.76 7.04
C TYR A 456 -28.41 5.77 7.57
N ILE A 457 -27.54 5.01 6.93
CA ILE A 457 -26.13 4.92 7.33
C ILE A 457 -25.44 6.28 7.16
N VAL A 458 -25.61 6.92 6.00
CA VAL A 458 -25.01 8.22 5.69
C VAL A 458 -25.47 9.28 6.69
N GLU A 459 -26.78 9.38 6.92
CA GLU A 459 -27.36 10.32 7.89
C GLU A 459 -26.88 10.06 9.31
N THR A 460 -26.85 8.79 9.73
CA THR A 460 -26.44 8.40 11.09
C THR A 460 -24.95 8.71 11.34
N VAL A 461 -24.06 8.40 10.40
CA VAL A 461 -22.63 8.66 10.54
C VAL A 461 -22.33 10.15 10.50
N SER A 462 -22.95 10.89 9.57
CA SER A 462 -22.78 12.35 9.47
C SER A 462 -23.29 13.06 10.72
N LYS A 463 -24.43 12.64 11.25
CA LYS A 463 -25.00 13.17 12.51
C LYS A 463 -24.04 12.91 13.67
N TYR A 464 -23.54 11.67 13.81
CA TYR A 464 -22.59 11.29 14.86
C TYR A 464 -21.33 12.15 14.80
N ALA A 465 -20.73 12.30 13.62
CA ALA A 465 -19.53 13.11 13.44
C ALA A 465 -19.74 14.55 13.92
N LYS A 466 -20.85 15.17 13.50
CA LYS A 466 -21.22 16.54 13.88
C LYS A 466 -21.46 16.68 15.39
N GLU A 467 -22.27 15.80 15.99
CA GLU A 467 -22.63 15.86 17.42
C GLU A 467 -21.43 15.66 18.33
N HIS A 468 -20.43 14.89 17.88
CA HIS A 468 -19.22 14.61 18.66
C HIS A 468 -18.04 15.51 18.28
N GLY A 469 -18.21 16.48 17.35
CA GLY A 469 -17.14 17.36 16.88
C GLY A 469 -15.96 16.58 16.26
N CYS A 470 -16.28 15.50 15.55
CA CYS A 470 -15.33 14.74 14.75
C CYS A 470 -15.13 15.40 13.38
N PRO A 471 -14.08 15.06 12.63
CA PRO A 471 -13.93 15.50 11.24
C PRO A 471 -15.13 15.10 10.37
N ASP A 472 -15.42 15.89 9.33
CA ASP A 472 -16.46 15.59 8.36
C ASP A 472 -16.18 14.30 7.62
N VAL A 473 -17.25 13.55 7.29
CA VAL A 473 -17.15 12.28 6.57
C VAL A 473 -17.53 12.43 5.11
N ILE A 474 -16.64 12.00 4.24
CA ILE A 474 -16.85 11.87 2.80
C ILE A 474 -17.14 10.38 2.51
N PHE A 475 -18.20 10.12 1.78
CA PHE A 475 -18.61 8.75 1.47
C PHE A 475 -18.14 8.35 0.08
N LEU A 476 -17.29 7.32 0.01
CA LEU A 476 -16.86 6.65 -1.23
C LEU A 476 -17.69 5.37 -1.41
N PRO A 477 -18.83 5.43 -2.15
CA PRO A 477 -19.74 4.28 -2.23
C PRO A 477 -19.22 3.18 -3.13
N ILE A 478 -18.43 3.52 -4.13
CA ILE A 478 -17.96 2.59 -5.16
C ILE A 478 -16.59 3.02 -5.66
N ASP A 479 -15.74 2.05 -5.94
CA ASP A 479 -14.38 2.22 -6.42
C ASP A 479 -14.31 1.98 -7.93
N GLU A 480 -13.65 2.89 -8.66
CA GLU A 480 -13.35 2.81 -10.09
C GLU A 480 -14.51 2.27 -10.96
N PRO A 481 -15.69 2.92 -11.01
CA PRO A 481 -16.86 2.39 -11.72
C PRO A 481 -16.75 2.41 -13.24
N GLY A 482 -15.71 3.04 -13.79
CA GLY A 482 -15.49 3.23 -15.22
C GLY A 482 -14.57 2.23 -15.91
N ASP A 483 -13.84 1.38 -15.16
CA ASP A 483 -12.82 0.50 -15.72
C ASP A 483 -13.37 -0.80 -16.32
N SER A 484 -12.65 -1.31 -17.31
CA SER A 484 -13.03 -2.18 -18.43
C SER A 484 -13.36 -3.65 -18.18
N TYR A 485 -13.85 -4.08 -17.04
CA TYR A 485 -14.34 -5.44 -16.84
C TYR A 485 -15.83 -5.55 -17.21
N GLN A 486 -16.13 -6.05 -18.40
CA GLN A 486 -17.37 -5.83 -19.15
C GLN A 486 -18.71 -6.15 -18.48
N ASP A 487 -18.88 -7.14 -17.62
CA ASP A 487 -20.21 -7.46 -17.06
C ASP A 487 -20.48 -6.92 -15.65
N PHE A 488 -19.49 -6.96 -14.81
CA PHE A 488 -19.60 -6.41 -13.45
C PHE A 488 -19.57 -4.89 -13.47
N GLN A 489 -18.82 -4.31 -14.37
CA GLN A 489 -18.63 -2.88 -14.57
C GLN A 489 -19.89 -2.18 -15.08
N ASN A 490 -20.65 -2.78 -16.00
CA ASN A 490 -21.89 -2.19 -16.50
C ASN A 490 -22.91 -1.96 -15.36
N LYS A 491 -22.96 -2.85 -14.38
CA LYS A 491 -23.84 -2.69 -13.22
C LYS A 491 -23.31 -1.63 -12.24
N ARG A 492 -22.00 -1.57 -12.01
CA ARG A 492 -21.37 -0.51 -11.22
C ARG A 492 -21.61 0.85 -11.85
N HIS A 493 -21.32 0.98 -13.14
CA HIS A 493 -21.50 2.21 -13.90
C HIS A 493 -22.94 2.72 -13.79
N ALA A 494 -23.92 1.87 -14.05
CA ALA A 494 -25.34 2.24 -14.03
C ALA A 494 -25.84 2.68 -12.64
N ILE A 495 -25.26 2.13 -11.57
CA ILE A 495 -25.72 2.41 -10.21
C ILE A 495 -25.00 3.60 -9.55
N THR A 496 -23.80 3.94 -10.00
CA THR A 496 -22.98 4.98 -9.41
C THR A 496 -23.71 6.32 -9.26
N PRO A 497 -24.40 6.86 -10.30
CA PRO A 497 -25.13 8.13 -10.15
C PRO A 497 -26.22 8.07 -9.09
N VAL A 498 -26.86 6.90 -8.93
CA VAL A 498 -27.93 6.72 -7.93
C VAL A 498 -27.34 6.76 -6.51
N LEU A 499 -26.22 6.10 -6.29
CA LEU A 499 -25.53 6.09 -4.98
C LEU A 499 -25.03 7.49 -4.61
N LEU A 500 -24.35 8.17 -5.55
CA LEU A 500 -23.86 9.52 -5.35
C LEU A 500 -25.01 10.49 -5.03
N LYS A 501 -26.13 10.36 -5.74
CA LYS A 501 -27.34 11.18 -5.49
C LYS A 501 -27.92 10.94 -4.08
N VAL A 502 -28.05 9.68 -3.65
CA VAL A 502 -28.56 9.38 -2.30
C VAL A 502 -27.68 10.02 -1.22
N ILE A 503 -26.36 9.98 -1.37
CA ILE A 503 -25.42 10.61 -0.43
C ILE A 503 -25.66 12.14 -0.40
N LYS A 504 -25.77 12.77 -1.57
CA LYS A 504 -26.04 14.23 -1.66
C LYS A 504 -27.39 14.61 -1.07
N ASP A 505 -28.44 13.86 -1.39
CA ASP A 505 -29.79 14.09 -0.86
C ASP A 505 -29.86 13.90 0.67
N SER A 506 -28.91 13.17 1.26
CA SER A 506 -28.74 13.04 2.71
C SER A 506 -27.93 14.20 3.33
N GLY A 507 -27.56 15.23 2.56
CA GLY A 507 -26.77 16.37 3.02
C GLY A 507 -25.29 16.07 3.27
N ALA A 508 -24.78 14.95 2.75
CA ALA A 508 -23.40 14.53 2.91
C ALA A 508 -22.56 14.73 1.63
N GLN A 509 -21.25 14.66 1.78
CA GLN A 509 -20.29 14.75 0.68
C GLN A 509 -19.97 13.37 0.10
N ASN A 510 -19.84 13.29 -1.21
CA ASN A 510 -19.51 12.06 -1.90
C ASN A 510 -18.14 12.12 -2.58
N MET A 511 -17.58 10.94 -2.84
CA MET A 511 -16.33 10.77 -3.53
C MET A 511 -16.45 9.67 -4.58
N LEU A 512 -15.65 9.79 -5.63
CA LEU A 512 -15.44 8.77 -6.64
C LEU A 512 -13.94 8.59 -6.89
N THR A 513 -13.52 7.35 -7.17
CA THR A 513 -12.16 7.01 -7.62
C THR A 513 -12.14 6.67 -9.11
N GLY A 514 -10.98 6.76 -9.76
CA GLY A 514 -10.80 6.47 -11.18
C GLY A 514 -11.14 7.66 -12.09
N GLY A 515 -11.33 7.38 -13.37
CA GLY A 515 -11.67 8.40 -14.37
C GLY A 515 -13.18 8.67 -14.47
N GLY A 516 -13.57 9.60 -15.35
CA GLY A 516 -14.99 9.75 -15.73
C GLY A 516 -15.75 10.82 -14.97
N TYR A 517 -15.10 11.89 -14.53
CA TYR A 517 -15.73 13.03 -13.86
C TYR A 517 -17.00 13.52 -14.59
N LYS A 518 -16.97 13.58 -15.92
CA LYS A 518 -18.09 14.08 -16.72
C LYS A 518 -19.32 13.16 -16.69
N GLN A 519 -19.15 11.88 -16.42
CA GLN A 519 -20.20 10.85 -16.54
C GLN A 519 -21.02 10.68 -15.25
N PHE A 520 -20.44 11.00 -14.08
CA PHE A 520 -20.99 10.64 -12.76
C PHE A 520 -21.36 11.84 -11.87
N ARG A 521 -21.80 12.94 -12.45
CA ARG A 521 -22.22 14.11 -11.64
C ARG A 521 -23.50 13.85 -10.86
N PRO A 522 -23.66 14.47 -9.65
CA PRO A 522 -22.74 15.37 -8.97
C PRO A 522 -21.68 14.66 -8.13
N ILE A 523 -20.41 15.06 -8.27
CA ILE A 523 -19.28 14.56 -7.49
C ILE A 523 -18.67 15.73 -6.72
N ASP A 524 -18.46 15.55 -5.40
CA ASP A 524 -17.77 16.55 -4.58
C ASP A 524 -16.25 16.37 -4.62
N TYR A 525 -15.78 15.09 -4.60
CA TYR A 525 -14.38 14.71 -4.61
C TYR A 525 -14.13 13.65 -5.68
N LEU A 526 -13.23 13.94 -6.59
CA LEU A 526 -12.70 12.96 -7.55
C LEU A 526 -11.25 12.63 -7.19
N CYS A 527 -10.94 11.34 -7.04
CA CYS A 527 -9.57 10.86 -6.89
C CYS A 527 -9.20 10.04 -8.14
N SER A 528 -8.38 10.62 -9.02
CA SER A 528 -7.99 10.02 -10.30
C SER A 528 -6.64 9.30 -10.21
N GLY A 529 -6.48 8.20 -10.94
CA GLY A 529 -5.19 7.50 -11.08
C GLY A 529 -4.23 8.17 -12.04
N GLU A 530 -4.73 9.03 -12.91
CA GLU A 530 -3.93 9.75 -13.91
C GLU A 530 -4.25 11.24 -13.88
N MET A 531 -3.22 12.05 -14.10
CA MET A 531 -3.39 13.49 -14.23
C MET A 531 -4.12 13.81 -15.53
N ASN A 532 -5.34 14.31 -15.42
CA ASN A 532 -6.12 14.80 -16.53
C ASN A 532 -6.45 16.29 -16.30
N LYS A 533 -5.81 17.15 -17.10
CA LYS A 533 -5.99 18.60 -16.95
C LYS A 533 -7.41 19.07 -17.21
N GLU A 534 -8.12 18.46 -18.16
CA GLU A 534 -9.52 18.82 -18.48
C GLU A 534 -10.45 18.45 -17.33
N ASP A 535 -10.24 17.29 -16.69
CA ASP A 535 -11.02 16.89 -15.51
C ASP A 535 -10.70 17.76 -14.29
N LEU A 536 -9.42 18.13 -14.08
CA LEU A 536 -8.99 19.08 -13.05
C LEU A 536 -9.68 20.45 -13.23
N ASP A 537 -9.56 21.06 -14.41
CA ASP A 537 -10.13 22.36 -14.70
C ASP A 537 -11.67 22.34 -14.58
N THR A 538 -12.29 21.21 -14.98
CA THR A 538 -13.72 21.02 -14.87
C THR A 538 -14.15 20.83 -13.41
N ALA A 539 -13.40 20.08 -12.61
CA ALA A 539 -13.66 19.90 -11.18
C ALA A 539 -13.60 21.26 -10.46
N HIS A 540 -12.53 22.01 -10.63
CA HIS A 540 -12.36 23.33 -10.03
C HIS A 540 -13.45 24.32 -10.45
N SER A 541 -13.87 24.31 -11.73
CA SER A 541 -14.97 25.15 -12.22
C SER A 541 -16.32 24.82 -11.60
N ASN A 542 -16.49 23.61 -11.10
CA ASN A 542 -17.71 23.16 -10.39
C ASN A 542 -17.56 23.16 -8.85
N SER A 543 -16.50 23.75 -8.32
CA SER A 543 -16.18 23.71 -6.88
C SER A 543 -16.05 22.30 -6.32
N SER A 544 -15.61 21.35 -7.14
CA SER A 544 -15.26 20.00 -6.73
C SER A 544 -13.77 19.89 -6.49
N VAL A 545 -13.37 18.98 -5.62
CA VAL A 545 -11.98 18.71 -5.26
C VAL A 545 -11.41 17.64 -6.19
N TYR A 546 -10.20 17.85 -6.69
CA TYR A 546 -9.51 16.91 -7.56
C TYR A 546 -8.25 16.37 -6.90
N TRP A 547 -8.30 15.13 -6.47
CA TRP A 547 -7.18 14.39 -5.90
C TRP A 547 -6.56 13.44 -6.93
N LEU A 548 -5.31 13.11 -6.71
CA LEU A 548 -4.64 12.02 -7.43
C LEU A 548 -4.31 10.86 -6.50
N TYR A 549 -4.26 9.66 -7.05
CA TYR A 549 -3.56 8.55 -6.43
C TYR A 549 -2.45 8.03 -7.35
N ASN A 550 -1.31 7.71 -6.75
CA ASN A 550 -0.19 7.11 -7.46
C ASN A 550 0.21 5.79 -6.80
N ASN A 551 -0.28 4.69 -7.37
CA ASN A 551 -0.03 3.36 -6.84
C ASN A 551 1.37 2.83 -7.17
N ASP A 552 2.09 3.43 -8.11
CA ASP A 552 3.46 3.04 -8.43
C ASP A 552 4.39 3.24 -7.23
N VAL A 553 4.16 4.26 -6.40
CA VAL A 553 4.90 4.50 -5.14
C VAL A 553 4.92 3.26 -4.25
N THR A 554 3.80 2.56 -4.17
CA THR A 554 3.62 1.40 -3.28
C THR A 554 3.88 0.08 -3.96
N THR A 555 3.47 -0.07 -5.24
CA THR A 555 3.39 -1.37 -5.91
C THR A 555 4.57 -1.70 -6.81
N LYS A 556 5.28 -0.68 -7.34
CA LYS A 556 6.33 -0.88 -8.35
C LYS A 556 7.64 -0.20 -8.00
N CYS A 557 7.60 0.81 -7.15
CA CYS A 557 8.73 1.69 -6.96
C CYS A 557 9.74 1.16 -5.95
N LEU A 558 11.00 1.15 -6.35
CA LEU A 558 12.15 0.87 -5.49
C LEU A 558 12.91 2.15 -5.11
N ASN A 559 12.64 3.26 -5.80
CA ASN A 559 13.38 4.50 -5.60
C ASN A 559 12.70 5.40 -4.57
N PRO A 560 13.24 5.61 -3.35
CA PRO A 560 12.64 6.52 -2.37
C PRO A 560 12.50 7.95 -2.89
N ALA A 561 13.41 8.41 -3.77
CA ALA A 561 13.33 9.74 -4.37
C ALA A 561 12.07 9.94 -5.22
N TYR A 562 11.55 8.86 -5.84
CA TYR A 562 10.27 8.91 -6.55
C TYR A 562 9.10 9.21 -5.59
N ALA A 563 9.06 8.55 -4.43
CA ALA A 563 8.03 8.78 -3.42
C ALA A 563 8.06 10.23 -2.91
N ARG A 564 9.28 10.78 -2.61
CA ARG A 564 9.47 12.18 -2.23
C ARG A 564 8.97 13.14 -3.32
N TYR A 565 9.31 12.86 -4.58
CA TYR A 565 8.87 13.65 -5.71
C TYR A 565 7.35 13.69 -5.86
N ILE A 566 6.69 12.52 -5.82
CA ILE A 566 5.23 12.40 -6.01
C ILE A 566 4.47 13.18 -4.94
N TYR A 567 4.82 13.01 -3.66
CA TYR A 567 4.12 13.68 -2.56
C TYR A 567 4.55 15.14 -2.36
N GLY A 568 5.67 15.54 -2.96
CA GLY A 568 6.21 16.89 -2.91
C GLY A 568 5.96 17.70 -4.18
N TYR A 569 7.00 17.78 -5.00
CA TYR A 569 7.01 18.65 -6.19
C TYR A 569 5.95 18.28 -7.22
N TYR A 570 5.67 17.01 -7.47
CA TYR A 570 4.66 16.60 -8.44
C TYR A 570 3.25 17.08 -8.04
N THR A 571 2.87 16.91 -6.78
CA THR A 571 1.58 17.41 -6.26
C THR A 571 1.46 18.93 -6.44
N TRP A 572 2.50 19.67 -6.05
CA TRP A 572 2.55 21.12 -6.22
C TRP A 572 2.51 21.57 -7.68
N MET A 573 3.35 20.96 -8.55
CA MET A 573 3.47 21.39 -9.95
C MET A 573 2.18 21.18 -10.74
N ASN A 574 1.42 20.14 -10.43
CA ASN A 574 0.17 19.82 -11.11
C ASN A 574 -1.05 20.54 -10.52
N ASN A 575 -0.88 21.32 -9.44
CA ASN A 575 -1.94 22.10 -8.82
C ASN A 575 -3.18 21.23 -8.44
N VAL A 576 -2.92 20.01 -7.98
CA VAL A 576 -3.96 19.11 -7.50
C VAL A 576 -4.25 19.35 -6.03
N ASP A 577 -5.46 19.06 -5.58
CA ASP A 577 -5.92 19.33 -4.22
C ASP A 577 -5.49 18.25 -3.22
N GLY A 578 -4.81 17.21 -3.68
CA GLY A 578 -4.27 16.17 -2.80
C GLY A 578 -3.63 15.00 -3.52
N MET A 579 -2.92 14.20 -2.73
CA MET A 579 -2.19 13.03 -3.19
C MET A 579 -2.44 11.83 -2.27
N SER A 580 -2.58 10.67 -2.90
CA SER A 580 -2.79 9.40 -2.23
C SER A 580 -2.02 8.26 -2.90
N SER A 581 -1.97 7.11 -2.26
CA SER A 581 -1.53 5.84 -2.82
C SER A 581 -2.30 4.67 -2.20
N TRP A 582 -2.52 3.61 -2.96
CA TRP A 582 -2.97 2.33 -2.45
C TRP A 582 -1.72 1.45 -2.31
N THR A 583 -1.34 0.99 -1.15
CA THR A 583 -1.91 1.21 0.17
C THR A 583 -0.77 1.25 1.20
N PHE A 584 -1.05 1.71 2.40
CA PHE A 584 -0.04 1.81 3.46
C PHE A 584 0.49 0.44 3.87
N GLN A 585 -0.41 -0.50 4.14
CA GLN A 585 -0.13 -1.88 4.50
C GLN A 585 -1.17 -2.79 3.85
N ASN A 586 -0.72 -3.83 3.19
CA ASN A 586 -1.58 -4.89 2.69
C ASN A 586 -0.90 -6.22 2.95
N THR A 587 -1.28 -6.87 4.07
CA THR A 587 -0.74 -8.15 4.46
C THR A 587 -1.65 -9.28 3.99
N GLN A 588 -1.10 -10.26 3.28
CA GLN A 588 -1.77 -11.54 3.08
C GLN A 588 -1.37 -12.57 4.14
N ASN A 589 -0.35 -12.27 4.91
CA ASN A 589 0.19 -13.15 5.94
C ASN A 589 -0.02 -12.52 7.32
N ALA A 590 -0.64 -13.25 8.23
CA ALA A 590 -0.91 -12.81 9.60
C ALA A 590 0.35 -12.55 10.45
N SER A 591 1.55 -12.85 9.93
CA SER A 591 2.83 -12.69 10.64
C SER A 591 3.52 -11.34 10.43
N GLY A 592 3.03 -10.50 9.55
CA GLY A 592 3.49 -9.11 9.38
C GLY A 592 4.80 -8.92 8.64
N LEU A 593 5.84 -9.72 8.86
CA LEU A 593 7.11 -9.60 8.14
C LEU A 593 7.29 -10.79 7.18
N PRO A 594 7.75 -10.56 5.95
CA PRO A 594 8.05 -11.64 5.03
C PRO A 594 9.16 -12.52 5.61
N THR A 595 8.85 -13.79 5.83
CA THR A 595 9.82 -14.78 6.27
C THR A 595 10.44 -15.47 5.05
N LYS A 596 11.60 -16.12 5.23
CA LYS A 596 12.22 -16.92 4.15
C LYS A 596 11.33 -18.05 3.62
N ALA A 597 10.30 -18.41 4.37
CA ALA A 597 9.36 -19.51 4.07
C ALA A 597 8.09 -19.02 3.36
N ASP A 598 7.81 -17.72 3.35
CA ASP A 598 6.59 -17.21 2.73
C ASP A 598 6.72 -17.25 1.21
N PRO A 599 5.70 -17.78 0.51
CA PRO A 599 5.67 -17.65 -0.94
C PRO A 599 5.63 -16.17 -1.32
N PRO A 600 6.14 -15.82 -2.50
CA PRO A 600 6.04 -14.47 -3.04
C PRO A 600 4.57 -14.05 -3.10
N GLY A 601 4.14 -13.28 -2.09
CA GLY A 601 2.84 -12.63 -2.04
C GLY A 601 3.00 -11.18 -2.47
N ARG A 602 1.91 -10.55 -2.85
CA ARG A 602 1.86 -9.11 -3.07
C ARG A 602 1.78 -8.41 -1.73
N ASP A 603 2.87 -8.43 -1.00
CA ASP A 603 2.95 -7.63 0.20
C ASP A 603 3.31 -6.21 -0.23
N ILE A 604 2.40 -5.28 -0.03
CA ILE A 604 2.61 -3.86 -0.30
C ILE A 604 2.77 -3.18 1.05
N TYR A 605 3.96 -2.61 1.28
CA TYR A 605 4.23 -1.94 2.54
C TYR A 605 4.98 -0.63 2.32
N LEU A 606 4.42 0.44 2.84
CA LEU A 606 5.15 1.65 3.18
C LEU A 606 5.71 1.57 4.60
N ALA A 607 4.98 0.87 5.48
CA ALA A 607 5.45 0.51 6.80
C ALA A 607 4.96 -0.89 7.18
N TYR A 608 5.79 -1.65 7.89
CA TYR A 608 5.46 -3.02 8.27
C TYR A 608 4.73 -3.05 9.62
N PRO A 609 3.77 -3.95 9.83
CA PRO A 609 3.06 -4.05 11.09
C PRO A 609 3.98 -4.53 12.22
N ASP A 610 3.87 -3.87 13.37
CA ASP A 610 4.52 -4.27 14.63
C ASP A 610 3.59 -3.92 15.80
N PRO A 611 3.56 -4.70 16.88
CA PRO A 611 2.68 -4.45 18.03
C PRO A 611 2.89 -3.09 18.71
N ASN A 612 4.05 -2.50 18.56
CA ASN A 612 4.41 -1.21 19.17
C ASN A 612 4.19 0.00 18.26
N GLY A 613 3.75 -0.24 17.04
CA GLY A 613 3.54 0.76 15.98
C GLY A 613 4.22 0.38 14.68
N PRO A 614 3.83 0.97 13.56
CA PRO A 614 4.38 0.63 12.25
C PRO A 614 5.90 0.79 12.18
N LEU A 615 6.57 -0.15 11.50
CA LEU A 615 7.99 -0.06 11.18
C LEU A 615 8.14 0.59 9.81
N ALA A 616 8.63 1.81 9.78
CA ALA A 616 8.78 2.58 8.55
C ALA A 616 9.76 1.94 7.56
N THR A 617 9.54 2.18 6.27
CA THR A 617 10.54 1.97 5.21
C THR A 617 11.13 3.29 4.76
N LEU A 618 12.23 3.23 3.99
CA LEU A 618 12.82 4.42 3.39
C LEU A 618 11.81 5.18 2.51
N LYS A 619 10.90 4.47 1.85
CA LYS A 619 9.84 5.09 1.01
C LYS A 619 8.85 5.88 1.86
N TRP A 620 8.47 5.35 3.02
CA TRP A 620 7.54 6.02 3.93
C TRP A 620 8.14 7.32 4.50
N GLU A 621 9.40 7.27 4.92
CA GLU A 621 10.14 8.45 5.32
C GLU A 621 10.28 9.47 4.17
N ALA A 622 10.52 8.99 2.94
CA ALA A 622 10.62 9.85 1.76
C ALA A 622 9.28 10.55 1.40
N ILE A 623 8.13 9.92 1.68
CA ILE A 623 6.82 10.56 1.56
C ILE A 623 6.72 11.75 2.52
N ARG A 624 7.11 11.60 3.79
CA ARG A 624 7.13 12.70 4.76
C ARG A 624 7.95 13.86 4.26
N GLU A 625 9.18 13.57 3.83
CA GLU A 625 10.09 14.59 3.28
C GLU A 625 9.51 15.31 2.06
N GLY A 626 8.77 14.58 1.19
CA GLY A 626 8.06 15.17 0.05
C GLY A 626 6.94 16.13 0.49
N ILE A 627 6.15 15.73 1.48
CA ILE A 627 5.10 16.58 2.05
C ILE A 627 5.72 17.85 2.66
N ASP A 628 6.85 17.72 3.36
CA ASP A 628 7.54 18.86 3.96
C ASP A 628 8.18 19.79 2.90
N ASP A 629 8.71 19.26 1.81
CA ASP A 629 9.12 20.05 0.65
C ASP A 629 7.95 20.90 0.09
N HIS A 630 6.75 20.32 -0.04
CA HIS A 630 5.56 21.05 -0.51
C HIS A 630 5.13 22.14 0.50
N LYS A 631 5.18 21.86 1.80
CA LYS A 631 4.90 22.86 2.85
C LYS A 631 5.87 24.03 2.77
N LEU A 632 7.16 23.79 2.53
CA LEU A 632 8.15 24.86 2.33
C LEU A 632 7.86 25.70 1.08
N VAL A 633 7.52 25.03 -0.03
CA VAL A 633 7.09 25.74 -1.26
C VAL A 633 5.87 26.62 -0.99
N TYR A 634 4.85 26.08 -0.32
CA TYR A 634 3.65 26.84 0.04
C TYR A 634 3.97 28.08 0.90
N GLN A 635 4.85 27.93 1.88
CA GLN A 635 5.27 29.05 2.72
C GLN A 635 6.04 30.12 1.92
N LEU A 636 6.88 29.73 0.97
CA LEU A 636 7.54 30.69 0.09
C LEU A 636 6.52 31.43 -0.79
N VAL A 637 5.55 30.72 -1.36
CA VAL A 637 4.47 31.33 -2.16
C VAL A 637 3.66 32.35 -1.34
N LYS A 638 3.30 32.03 -0.10
CA LYS A 638 2.64 32.98 0.82
C LYS A 638 3.44 34.27 1.00
N ARG A 639 4.77 34.16 1.18
CA ARG A 639 5.66 35.32 1.35
C ARG A 639 5.79 36.13 0.06
N ILE A 640 5.89 35.48 -1.09
CA ILE A 640 5.86 36.14 -2.41
C ILE A 640 4.60 36.99 -2.54
N GLN A 641 3.42 36.45 -2.19
CA GLN A 641 2.16 37.20 -2.25
C GLN A 641 2.18 38.42 -1.34
N LYS A 642 2.65 38.29 -0.09
CA LYS A 642 2.79 39.40 0.85
C LYS A 642 3.75 40.48 0.35
N LEU A 643 4.92 40.09 -0.18
CA LEU A 643 5.91 40.99 -0.74
C LEU A 643 5.35 41.79 -1.97
N LYS A 644 4.64 41.09 -2.86
CA LYS A 644 3.92 41.74 -3.98
C LYS A 644 2.91 42.75 -3.51
N GLY A 645 2.13 42.42 -2.46
CA GLY A 645 1.17 43.34 -1.85
C GLY A 645 1.85 44.63 -1.28
N LYS A 646 3.15 44.53 -0.93
CA LYS A 646 3.97 45.70 -0.52
C LYS A 646 4.76 46.37 -1.65
N GLY A 647 4.58 45.94 -2.90
CA GLY A 647 5.31 46.46 -4.05
C GLY A 647 6.79 46.05 -4.11
N ILE A 648 7.19 45.04 -3.35
CA ILE A 648 8.59 44.55 -3.32
C ILE A 648 8.80 43.57 -4.45
N ASN A 649 9.94 43.67 -5.13
CA ASN A 649 10.31 42.80 -6.25
C ASN A 649 10.50 41.35 -5.76
N THR A 650 9.77 40.43 -6.38
CA THR A 650 9.74 38.98 -6.03
C THR A 650 10.40 38.10 -7.10
N SER A 651 10.92 38.65 -8.20
CA SER A 651 11.41 37.89 -9.36
C SER A 651 12.35 36.74 -8.97
N LYS A 652 13.32 36.99 -8.07
CA LYS A 652 14.28 35.95 -7.69
C LYS A 652 13.64 34.70 -7.05
N TYR A 653 12.56 34.88 -6.30
CA TYR A 653 11.84 33.76 -5.67
C TYR A 653 11.00 33.02 -6.70
N GLU A 654 10.35 33.78 -7.59
CA GLU A 654 9.53 33.24 -8.67
C GLU A 654 10.38 32.47 -9.68
N ASP A 655 11.55 33.00 -10.05
CA ASP A 655 12.51 32.37 -10.96
C ASP A 655 13.02 31.04 -10.37
N PHE A 656 13.28 31.01 -9.06
CA PHE A 656 13.67 29.79 -8.38
C PHE A 656 12.56 28.72 -8.45
N LEU A 657 11.32 29.07 -8.09
CA LEU A 657 10.18 28.16 -8.17
C LEU A 657 9.90 27.72 -9.62
N LEU A 658 10.04 28.64 -10.57
CA LEU A 658 9.92 28.34 -11.99
C LEU A 658 11.01 27.37 -12.47
N GLY A 659 12.22 27.48 -11.93
CA GLY A 659 13.33 26.57 -12.18
C GLY A 659 12.99 25.13 -11.78
N ILE A 660 12.35 24.95 -10.62
CA ILE A 660 11.86 23.64 -10.19
C ILE A 660 10.75 23.14 -11.12
N ARG A 661 9.74 23.99 -11.44
CA ARG A 661 8.62 23.63 -12.33
C ARG A 661 9.07 23.26 -13.76
N LYS A 662 10.12 23.85 -14.27
CA LYS A 662 10.67 23.58 -15.60
C LYS A 662 11.62 22.38 -15.63
N LYS A 663 11.93 21.80 -14.47
CA LYS A 663 12.78 20.61 -14.41
C LYS A 663 12.09 19.46 -15.11
N GLU A 664 12.71 19.01 -16.20
CA GLU A 664 12.15 17.94 -17.04
C GLU A 664 12.25 16.57 -16.41
N GLY A 665 11.31 15.73 -16.76
CA GLY A 665 11.24 14.32 -16.38
C GLY A 665 10.64 14.07 -15.00
N THR A 666 10.34 12.82 -14.76
CA THR A 666 9.93 12.26 -13.48
C THR A 666 11.04 11.33 -12.99
N PRO A 667 11.37 11.27 -11.71
CA PRO A 667 12.33 10.29 -11.22
C PRO A 667 11.95 8.89 -11.69
N SER A 668 12.94 8.06 -12.00
CA SER A 668 12.66 6.67 -12.33
C SER A 668 12.05 5.97 -11.10
N CYS A 669 10.97 5.25 -11.32
CA CYS A 669 10.36 4.43 -10.28
C CYS A 669 11.17 3.14 -10.03
N GLN A 670 11.78 2.57 -11.05
CA GLN A 670 12.47 1.28 -11.01
C GLN A 670 13.98 1.43 -10.87
N GLU A 671 14.56 2.47 -11.45
CA GLU A 671 16.00 2.73 -11.36
C GLU A 671 16.30 3.48 -10.07
N ARG A 672 17.29 3.00 -9.33
CA ARG A 672 17.70 3.58 -8.05
C ARG A 672 18.46 4.88 -8.21
N ASP A 673 19.17 5.00 -9.32
CA ASP A 673 19.98 6.15 -9.67
C ASP A 673 19.28 6.93 -10.80
N ASP A 674 18.78 8.10 -10.47
CA ASP A 674 18.19 9.03 -11.44
C ASP A 674 19.11 10.22 -11.61
N ASP A 675 19.56 10.47 -12.83
CA ASP A 675 20.50 11.58 -13.14
C ASP A 675 19.87 12.98 -13.00
N LYS A 676 18.54 13.05 -13.03
CA LYS A 676 17.82 14.34 -13.04
C LYS A 676 17.30 14.71 -11.65
N TRP A 677 16.72 13.74 -10.92
CA TRP A 677 16.12 13.92 -9.59
C TRP A 677 16.97 13.23 -8.54
N THR A 678 18.22 13.64 -8.44
CA THR A 678 19.19 13.04 -7.52
C THR A 678 18.86 13.37 -6.07
N PRO A 679 19.26 12.54 -5.10
CA PRO A 679 19.21 12.90 -3.68
C PRO A 679 19.80 14.26 -3.38
N THR A 680 20.95 14.59 -4.00
CA THR A 680 21.59 15.91 -3.88
C THR A 680 20.70 17.06 -4.41
N PHE A 681 19.87 16.82 -5.42
CA PHE A 681 18.93 17.84 -5.88
C PHE A 681 17.89 18.16 -4.80
N PHE A 682 17.31 17.14 -4.16
CA PHE A 682 16.32 17.36 -3.10
C PHE A 682 16.93 18.12 -1.91
N GLU A 683 18.10 17.71 -1.44
CA GLU A 683 18.82 18.37 -0.35
C GLU A 683 19.14 19.86 -0.68
N LYS A 684 19.69 20.11 -1.86
CA LYS A 684 19.99 21.49 -2.31
C LYS A 684 18.73 22.33 -2.47
N SER A 685 17.67 21.78 -3.04
CA SER A 685 16.39 22.48 -3.22
C SER A 685 15.75 22.83 -1.89
N ARG A 686 15.75 21.91 -0.92
CA ARG A 686 15.25 22.15 0.43
C ARG A 686 16.05 23.29 1.12
N ASN A 687 17.36 23.21 1.13
CA ASN A 687 18.21 24.25 1.72
C ASN A 687 18.00 25.62 1.05
N HIS A 688 17.80 25.62 -0.27
CA HIS A 688 17.54 26.84 -1.00
C HIS A 688 16.14 27.39 -0.69
N LEU A 689 15.11 26.57 -0.59
CA LEU A 689 13.77 26.98 -0.14
C LEU A 689 13.83 27.65 1.23
N ILE A 690 14.52 27.03 2.20
CA ILE A 690 14.75 27.59 3.54
C ILE A 690 15.41 28.98 3.44
N SER A 691 16.48 29.10 2.67
CA SER A 691 17.19 30.38 2.45
C SER A 691 16.28 31.45 1.84
N MET A 692 15.48 31.08 0.83
CA MET A 692 14.54 32.01 0.17
C MET A 692 13.42 32.46 1.11
N ILE A 693 12.91 31.56 1.97
CA ILE A 693 11.89 31.88 2.97
C ILE A 693 12.46 32.90 3.97
N LEU A 694 13.67 32.65 4.50
CA LEU A 694 14.34 33.55 5.46
C LEU A 694 14.61 34.94 4.86
N ASP A 695 15.10 34.98 3.62
CA ASP A 695 15.34 36.25 2.92
C ASP A 695 14.02 37.01 2.60
N ALA A 696 12.95 36.29 2.26
CA ALA A 696 11.65 36.90 2.05
C ALA A 696 11.04 37.44 3.36
N GLU A 697 11.19 36.72 4.47
CA GLU A 697 10.74 37.14 5.79
C GLU A 697 11.46 38.41 6.27
N ALA A 698 12.78 38.50 6.04
CA ALA A 698 13.58 39.66 6.41
C ALA A 698 13.18 40.95 5.65
N LYS A 699 12.40 40.83 4.54
CA LYS A 699 11.90 41.96 3.76
C LYS A 699 10.43 42.30 4.07
N LEU A 700 9.73 41.43 4.81
CA LEU A 700 8.36 41.64 5.25
C LEU A 700 8.30 42.46 6.50
#